data_948625555c394dca139b8cc6a30911ad
#
_entry.id   948625555c394dca139b8cc6a30911ad
#
_cell.length_a   1.000
_cell.length_b   1.000
_cell.length_c   1.000
_cell.angle_alpha   90.00
_cell.angle_beta   90.00
_cell.angle_gamma   90.00
#
_symmetry.space_group_name_H-M   'P 1'
#
loop_
_entity.id
_entity.type
_entity.pdbx_description
1 polymer ?
#
loop_
_entity_poly.entity_id
_entity_poly.type
_entity_poly.pdbx_seq_one_letter_code
_entity_poly.pdbx_strand_id
1 'polypeptide(L)'
;MAVEPQKSHRPGPLKQQNKAHKHGKHKSKGQLERETKGRVNVKVLSKKNRQSMKKAERRNQALQMRKQKRDEVLEKKRNRGGTNTPPHFVVVVSLDRNIDTKVLLDLLKVADDSAVVKQNEQGILHLSIPRFKQRVSIFTPEYGNLYALLDAAKVADTLLCAVSTDNVIDKYGEHCLSCLYGQGMPAAVFVCNGFKSLPMKKQAETRKLMQRKIEKRFPAEKFHSLDTSQDALLVVRQLTNQKLRNIQYRDLRPHVIGEEISFELDNTESDTGTLKVTGYLRGKTLSVNRLVHIPGWGDFQMLQIDAPDDPYPLNLHPGKQHRKNQDVEMESEDPHSDVRVLERCDPGQQESLDSEVLPDPMMGEQTWPTEEELAEAESESRKKIVKRVPKGTSDYQAAWIIDSDEEEGGDSEEESDEEMDADMEAQEEDDSSEEDLNDDDDKTEYETVTIAEDDASKYDAAMDLDEDMQMLAKLKEEKQHVQFPDEVDTPANVTARSRFARYRGLKSFRTSPWDPKENLPSDYARIFQFENFKRTKKRCVEEDMDEGAMPGWYVTVHVANVPKAFIEGYQPGSPVVLFGLLPHEHKVSIVHFVVKKCADVEQPIRSKDRLIFHVGYRRFSANPIFSQHTLGSKHKFERFMPTGTAVVATVYAPILFPPSPVLVFQETAYGEQSLVATGTLLSVNPDRIVAKRAVLSGYPFKINKRSAVIRYMFFNREDISWFKPVELRTKWGRRGHIKEPLGTHGHMKCVFDGKMKSQDTVLMNLYKRMYPKWTYNPHVTTPTVVKEYGTGNMDSDDKAEEGAAFQMFQ
;
A
#
# COMPACT_ATOMS: atom_id res chain seq x y z
N MET A 1 43.01 39.76 56.70
CA MET A 1 41.78 39.50 55.92
C MET A 1 41.93 38.15 55.21
N ALA A 2 41.26 37.15 55.70
CA ALA A 2 41.31 35.83 55.11
C ALA A 2 40.39 35.81 53.90
N VAL A 3 40.95 35.48 52.74
CA VAL A 3 40.20 35.34 51.50
C VAL A 3 39.40 34.06 51.61
N GLU A 4 38.06 34.18 51.70
CA GLU A 4 37.20 33.03 51.67
C GLU A 4 37.34 32.29 50.28
N PRO A 5 37.48 30.97 50.27
CA PRO A 5 37.56 30.22 49.03
C PRO A 5 36.23 30.30 48.30
N GLN A 6 36.25 30.81 47.09
CA GLN A 6 35.09 30.81 46.19
C GLN A 6 34.50 29.39 46.08
N LYS A 7 33.30 29.22 46.58
CA LYS A 7 32.54 27.97 46.42
C LYS A 7 32.29 27.76 44.95
N SER A 8 32.81 26.67 44.42
CA SER A 8 32.56 26.26 43.05
C SER A 8 31.03 26.17 42.77
N HIS A 9 30.59 26.77 41.69
CA HIS A 9 29.18 26.77 41.26
C HIS A 9 28.66 25.34 41.18
N ARG A 10 27.74 24.97 42.07
CA ARG A 10 27.01 23.68 42.00
C ARG A 10 25.84 23.84 41.03
N PRO A 11 25.74 23.02 39.96
CA PRO A 11 24.54 23.04 39.14
C PRO A 11 23.33 22.68 39.97
N GLY A 12 22.22 23.30 39.68
CA GLY A 12 20.96 23.08 40.41
C GLY A 12 20.50 21.62 40.40
N PRO A 13 19.46 21.26 41.14
CA PRO A 13 19.04 19.87 41.40
C PRO A 13 18.72 19.04 40.14
N LEU A 14 18.44 19.69 39.03
CA LEU A 14 18.17 19.06 37.75
C LEU A 14 19.41 18.71 36.89
N LYS A 15 20.59 19.20 37.25
CA LYS A 15 21.85 18.83 36.62
C LYS A 15 22.63 17.90 37.55
N GLN A 16 22.38 16.59 37.47
CA GLN A 16 23.23 15.62 38.14
C GLN A 16 24.68 15.82 37.74
N GLN A 17 25.50 16.14 38.72
CA GLN A 17 26.96 16.14 38.56
C GLN A 17 27.35 14.72 38.12
N ASN A 18 28.00 14.68 36.95
CA ASN A 18 28.78 13.55 36.48
C ASN A 18 28.21 12.22 36.93
N LYS A 19 27.23 11.71 36.17
CA LYS A 19 27.03 10.26 36.13
C LYS A 19 28.42 9.67 35.90
N ALA A 20 28.95 8.95 36.91
CA ALA A 20 30.18 8.22 36.76
C ALA A 20 30.13 7.53 35.42
N HIS A 21 31.04 7.86 34.48
CA HIS A 21 31.08 7.23 33.18
C HIS A 21 31.29 5.76 33.48
N LYS A 22 30.20 5.01 33.49
CA LYS A 22 30.25 3.55 33.33
C LYS A 22 31.03 3.37 32.06
N HIS A 23 32.15 2.61 32.12
CA HIS A 23 32.92 2.22 30.97
C HIS A 23 31.98 1.49 30.00
N GLY A 24 31.17 2.25 29.28
CA GLY A 24 30.31 1.76 28.23
C GLY A 24 31.14 1.66 26.95
N LYS A 25 30.59 1.04 25.96
CA LYS A 25 31.12 0.75 24.61
C LYS A 25 31.73 1.97 23.85
N HIS A 26 31.92 3.12 24.49
CA HIS A 26 32.48 4.34 23.89
C HIS A 26 33.96 4.42 24.16
N LYS A 27 34.75 4.22 23.13
CA LYS A 27 36.20 4.39 23.14
C LYS A 27 36.52 5.87 23.18
N SER A 28 37.55 6.24 23.92
CA SER A 28 38.02 7.64 23.97
C SER A 28 38.57 8.07 22.61
N LYS A 29 38.55 9.38 22.33
CA LYS A 29 39.08 9.94 21.08
C LYS A 29 40.50 9.48 20.77
N GLY A 30 41.37 9.46 21.79
CA GLY A 30 42.76 9.04 21.66
C GLY A 30 42.92 7.52 21.44
N GLN A 31 42.00 6.70 21.93
CA GLN A 31 41.97 5.26 21.61
C GLN A 31 41.52 5.02 20.17
N LEU A 32 40.49 5.73 19.69
CA LEU A 32 40.03 5.69 18.31
C LEU A 32 41.14 6.15 17.33
N GLU A 33 41.86 7.21 17.63
CA GLU A 33 42.97 7.69 16.80
C GLU A 33 44.13 6.67 16.71
N ARG A 34 44.45 5.98 17.82
CA ARG A 34 45.48 4.93 17.84
C ARG A 34 45.05 3.68 17.04
N GLU A 35 43.81 3.22 17.19
CA GLU A 35 43.29 2.04 16.49
C GLU A 35 43.13 2.28 14.98
N THR A 36 42.68 3.46 14.58
CA THR A 36 42.40 3.79 13.19
C THR A 36 43.56 4.39 12.43
N LYS A 37 44.75 4.59 13.06
CA LYS A 37 45.92 5.23 12.44
C LYS A 37 45.53 6.51 11.66
N GLY A 38 44.64 7.32 12.23
CA GLY A 38 44.13 8.53 11.59
C GLY A 38 43.01 8.31 10.56
N ARG A 39 42.60 7.06 10.28
CA ARG A 39 41.44 6.76 9.45
C ARG A 39 40.22 6.56 10.34
N VAL A 40 39.32 7.51 10.37
CA VAL A 40 38.13 7.46 11.22
C VAL A 40 37.05 6.67 10.48
N ASN A 41 36.65 5.50 11.03
CA ASN A 41 35.55 4.71 10.47
C ASN A 41 34.24 5.40 10.83
N VAL A 42 33.49 5.82 9.83
CA VAL A 42 32.29 6.66 9.95
C VAL A 42 31.17 6.04 10.77
N LYS A 43 31.10 4.69 10.79
CA LYS A 43 30.04 3.97 11.53
C LYS A 43 30.16 4.08 13.05
N VAL A 44 31.33 4.49 13.58
CA VAL A 44 31.64 4.50 15.01
C VAL A 44 31.43 5.88 15.66
N LEU A 45 31.21 6.93 14.86
CA LEU A 45 31.13 8.31 15.39
C LEU A 45 29.71 8.65 15.83
N SER A 46 29.55 8.94 17.13
CA SER A 46 28.33 9.52 17.67
C SER A 46 28.06 10.94 17.15
N LYS A 47 26.81 11.43 17.21
CA LYS A 47 26.43 12.82 16.83
C LYS A 47 27.36 13.86 17.51
N LYS A 48 27.70 13.68 18.79
CA LYS A 48 28.62 14.56 19.55
C LYS A 48 30.03 14.61 18.95
N ASN A 49 30.56 13.46 18.53
CA ASN A 49 31.90 13.42 17.93
C ASN A 49 31.94 14.06 16.54
N ARG A 50 30.85 14.03 15.78
CA ARG A 50 30.71 14.74 14.50
C ARG A 50 30.72 16.28 14.70
N GLN A 51 30.09 16.77 15.76
CA GLN A 51 30.07 18.22 16.08
C GLN A 51 31.42 18.74 16.55
N SER A 52 32.25 17.90 17.19
CA SER A 52 33.57 18.27 17.67
C SER A 52 34.68 18.25 16.61
N MET A 53 34.38 17.69 15.39
CA MET A 53 35.37 17.62 14.31
C MET A 53 35.61 18.97 13.64
N LYS A 54 36.88 19.26 13.28
CA LYS A 54 37.23 20.44 12.49
C LYS A 54 36.58 20.41 11.10
N LYS A 55 36.37 21.57 10.50
CA LYS A 55 35.76 21.72 9.16
C LYS A 55 36.48 20.89 8.06
N ALA A 56 37.83 20.83 8.15
CA ALA A 56 38.65 20.04 7.22
C ALA A 56 38.41 18.54 7.38
N GLU A 57 38.31 18.03 8.59
CA GLU A 57 38.05 16.63 8.92
C GLU A 57 36.64 16.20 8.43
N ARG A 58 35.65 17.08 8.66
CA ARG A 58 34.26 16.84 8.13
C ARG A 58 34.21 16.76 6.61
N ARG A 59 34.98 17.62 5.90
CA ARG A 59 35.08 17.56 4.43
C ARG A 59 35.75 16.28 3.96
N ASN A 60 36.88 15.91 4.60
CA ASN A 60 37.57 14.67 4.25
C ASN A 60 36.69 13.42 4.48
N GLN A 61 35.96 13.39 5.59
CA GLN A 61 35.02 12.34 5.91
C GLN A 61 33.90 12.27 4.86
N ALA A 62 33.33 13.40 4.49
CA ALA A 62 32.30 13.45 3.46
C ALA A 62 32.81 12.98 2.09
N LEU A 63 34.06 13.34 1.74
CA LEU A 63 34.71 12.86 0.51
C LEU A 63 34.97 11.35 0.54
N GLN A 64 35.43 10.80 1.67
CA GLN A 64 35.64 9.36 1.83
C GLN A 64 34.32 8.61 1.75
N MET A 65 33.25 9.09 2.39
CA MET A 65 31.91 8.50 2.28
C MET A 65 31.39 8.48 0.83
N ARG A 66 31.59 9.60 0.11
CA ARG A 66 31.20 9.67 -1.31
C ARG A 66 32.01 8.72 -2.15
N LYS A 67 33.31 8.58 -1.87
CA LYS A 67 34.18 7.62 -2.57
C LYS A 67 33.75 6.19 -2.28
N GLN A 68 33.57 5.82 -1.01
CA GLN A 68 33.10 4.49 -0.63
C GLN A 68 31.77 4.13 -1.30
N LYS A 69 30.78 5.03 -1.21
CA LYS A 69 29.49 4.81 -1.89
C LYS A 69 29.63 4.66 -3.40
N ARG A 70 30.53 5.42 -4.02
CA ARG A 70 30.83 5.27 -5.44
C ARG A 70 31.46 3.91 -5.76
N ASP A 71 32.43 3.50 -4.95
CA ASP A 71 33.15 2.24 -5.13
C ASP A 71 32.19 1.06 -4.90
N GLU A 72 31.32 1.11 -3.87
CA GLU A 72 30.26 0.12 -3.65
C GLU A 72 29.29 0.02 -4.83
N VAL A 73 28.85 1.16 -5.38
CA VAL A 73 27.96 1.18 -6.55
C VAL A 73 28.66 0.60 -7.79
N LEU A 74 29.93 0.92 -7.99
CA LEU A 74 30.71 0.39 -9.12
C LEU A 74 30.93 -1.12 -8.97
N GLU A 75 31.20 -1.58 -7.74
CA GLU A 75 31.36 -3.01 -7.45
C GLU A 75 30.05 -3.77 -7.67
N LYS A 76 28.94 -3.29 -7.11
CA LYS A 76 27.61 -3.86 -7.37
C LYS A 76 27.29 -3.89 -8.87
N LYS A 77 27.67 -2.85 -9.61
CA LYS A 77 27.45 -2.80 -11.05
C LYS A 77 28.32 -3.82 -11.83
N ARG A 78 29.57 -4.02 -11.41
CA ARG A 78 30.49 -4.96 -12.05
C ARG A 78 30.12 -6.41 -11.79
N ASN A 79 29.64 -6.69 -10.58
CA ASN A 79 29.29 -8.06 -10.16
C ASN A 79 27.91 -8.51 -10.63
N ARG A 80 27.10 -7.59 -11.20
CA ARG A 80 25.73 -7.89 -11.67
C ARG A 80 25.76 -8.90 -12.82
N GLY A 81 24.94 -9.97 -12.70
CA GLY A 81 24.86 -11.02 -13.72
C GLY A 81 26.16 -11.82 -13.88
N GLY A 82 27.12 -11.67 -12.96
CA GLY A 82 28.38 -12.43 -12.93
C GLY A 82 28.17 -13.87 -12.46
N THR A 83 29.28 -14.59 -12.24
CA THR A 83 29.25 -16.00 -11.81
C THR A 83 28.57 -16.24 -10.48
N ASN A 84 28.73 -15.32 -9.50
CA ASN A 84 28.21 -15.45 -8.13
C ASN A 84 26.96 -14.60 -7.86
N THR A 85 26.37 -14.03 -8.88
CA THR A 85 25.16 -13.21 -8.75
C THR A 85 24.11 -13.73 -9.73
N PRO A 86 22.79 -13.55 -9.43
CA PRO A 86 21.77 -14.03 -10.34
C PRO A 86 21.87 -13.32 -11.70
N PRO A 87 21.42 -13.95 -12.79
CA PRO A 87 21.34 -13.31 -14.10
C PRO A 87 20.52 -12.03 -14.03
N HIS A 88 20.87 -11.02 -14.82
CA HIS A 88 20.10 -9.79 -14.92
C HIS A 88 18.72 -10.08 -15.54
N PHE A 89 17.65 -9.94 -14.77
CA PHE A 89 16.30 -10.29 -15.20
C PHE A 89 15.61 -9.12 -15.89
N VAL A 90 15.25 -9.34 -17.14
CA VAL A 90 14.60 -8.35 -18.02
C VAL A 90 13.22 -8.83 -18.41
N VAL A 91 12.20 -7.99 -18.22
CA VAL A 91 10.84 -8.27 -18.68
C VAL A 91 10.53 -7.37 -19.88
N VAL A 92 10.10 -7.98 -20.97
CA VAL A 92 9.66 -7.28 -22.17
C VAL A 92 8.21 -6.88 -22.02
N VAL A 93 7.91 -5.61 -22.20
CA VAL A 93 6.56 -5.06 -22.10
C VAL A 93 6.14 -4.53 -23.45
N SER A 94 5.20 -5.19 -24.11
CA SER A 94 4.59 -4.67 -25.34
C SER A 94 3.59 -3.58 -25.00
N LEU A 95 3.79 -2.37 -25.51
CA LEU A 95 2.92 -1.23 -25.31
C LEU A 95 1.94 -0.99 -26.47
N ASP A 96 1.96 -1.85 -27.47
CA ASP A 96 1.01 -1.89 -28.57
C ASP A 96 0.80 -3.35 -29.01
N ARG A 97 -0.42 -3.70 -29.38
CA ARG A 97 -0.79 -5.04 -29.87
C ARG A 97 -0.02 -5.46 -31.12
N ASN A 98 0.32 -4.51 -31.97
CA ASN A 98 0.96 -4.76 -33.28
C ASN A 98 2.45 -5.11 -33.18
N ILE A 99 3.01 -5.13 -31.97
CA ILE A 99 4.43 -5.42 -31.76
C ILE A 99 4.66 -6.92 -31.72
N ASP A 100 5.43 -7.42 -32.70
CA ASP A 100 5.90 -8.80 -32.66
C ASP A 100 7.11 -8.94 -31.73
N THR A 101 6.84 -9.46 -30.54
CA THR A 101 7.88 -9.69 -29.51
C THR A 101 8.88 -10.78 -29.93
N LYS A 102 8.50 -11.73 -30.82
CA LYS A 102 9.40 -12.78 -31.29
C LYS A 102 10.53 -12.19 -32.14
N VAL A 103 10.20 -11.25 -33.02
CA VAL A 103 11.21 -10.54 -33.85
C VAL A 103 12.20 -9.76 -32.97
N LEU A 104 11.69 -9.13 -31.88
CA LEU A 104 12.57 -8.44 -30.92
C LEU A 104 13.52 -9.41 -30.21
N LEU A 105 12.99 -10.57 -29.78
CA LEU A 105 13.83 -11.60 -29.15
C LEU A 105 14.86 -12.18 -30.13
N ASP A 106 14.50 -12.45 -31.38
CA ASP A 106 15.43 -12.97 -32.40
C ASP A 106 16.56 -11.99 -32.72
N LEU A 107 16.27 -10.70 -32.78
CA LEU A 107 17.29 -9.66 -32.88
C LEU A 107 18.23 -9.63 -31.66
N LEU A 108 17.70 -9.82 -30.45
CA LEU A 108 18.52 -9.88 -29.24
C LEU A 108 19.40 -11.16 -29.19
N LYS A 109 18.92 -12.29 -29.73
CA LYS A 109 19.73 -13.54 -29.86
C LYS A 109 20.94 -13.35 -30.75
N VAL A 110 20.81 -12.59 -31.83
CA VAL A 110 21.87 -12.34 -32.81
C VAL A 110 22.72 -11.10 -32.46
N ALA A 111 22.50 -10.50 -31.28
CA ALA A 111 23.20 -9.25 -30.90
C ALA A 111 24.74 -9.42 -30.78
N ASP A 112 25.23 -10.58 -30.36
CA ASP A 112 26.64 -10.86 -30.17
C ASP A 112 26.96 -12.29 -30.64
N ASP A 113 27.92 -12.46 -31.56
CA ASP A 113 28.36 -13.77 -32.09
C ASP A 113 28.95 -14.69 -30.99
N SER A 114 29.43 -14.10 -29.88
CA SER A 114 30.00 -14.83 -28.75
C SER A 114 28.96 -15.23 -27.68
N ALA A 115 27.71 -14.79 -27.83
CA ALA A 115 26.68 -15.05 -26.87
C ALA A 115 26.16 -16.50 -26.93
N VAL A 116 26.05 -17.15 -25.75
CA VAL A 116 25.41 -18.45 -25.66
C VAL A 116 23.94 -18.21 -25.33
N VAL A 117 23.07 -18.69 -26.22
CA VAL A 117 21.61 -18.52 -26.11
C VAL A 117 21.01 -19.85 -25.75
N LYS A 118 20.20 -19.88 -24.66
CA LYS A 118 19.37 -21.01 -24.27
C LYS A 118 17.96 -20.50 -23.93
N GLN A 119 16.96 -21.28 -24.25
CA GLN A 119 15.57 -20.97 -23.92
C GLN A 119 15.01 -22.09 -23.06
N ASN A 120 14.30 -21.70 -21.98
CA ASN A 120 13.68 -22.63 -21.06
C ASN A 120 12.25 -22.98 -21.53
N GLU A 121 11.65 -24.03 -20.96
CA GLU A 121 10.25 -24.45 -21.18
C GLU A 121 9.24 -23.36 -20.82
N GLN A 122 9.54 -22.54 -19.84
CA GLN A 122 8.72 -21.39 -19.43
C GLN A 122 8.84 -20.18 -20.38
N GLY A 123 9.57 -20.30 -21.46
CA GLY A 123 9.78 -19.22 -22.43
C GLY A 123 10.79 -18.16 -22.00
N ILE A 124 11.54 -18.37 -20.91
CA ILE A 124 12.61 -17.47 -20.47
C ILE A 124 13.82 -17.69 -21.38
N LEU A 125 14.31 -16.62 -21.98
CA LEU A 125 15.49 -16.60 -22.83
C LEU A 125 16.72 -16.22 -21.99
N HIS A 126 17.69 -17.11 -21.89
CA HIS A 126 18.96 -16.89 -21.21
C HIS A 126 20.05 -16.53 -22.22
N LEU A 127 20.65 -15.37 -22.02
CA LEU A 127 21.78 -14.86 -22.82
C LEU A 127 23.02 -14.79 -21.93
N SER A 128 24.01 -15.63 -22.19
CA SER A 128 25.31 -15.54 -21.53
C SER A 128 26.27 -14.81 -22.47
N ILE A 129 26.76 -13.64 -22.07
CA ILE A 129 27.59 -12.77 -22.91
C ILE A 129 28.99 -12.67 -22.30
N PRO A 130 29.94 -13.48 -22.70
CA PRO A 130 31.29 -13.50 -22.16
C PRO A 130 32.03 -12.17 -22.31
N ARG A 131 31.80 -11.45 -23.43
CA ARG A 131 32.36 -10.13 -23.71
C ARG A 131 32.04 -9.10 -22.62
N PHE A 132 30.82 -9.10 -22.08
CA PHE A 132 30.39 -8.20 -20.98
C PHE A 132 30.57 -8.83 -19.60
N LYS A 133 30.91 -10.12 -19.52
CA LYS A 133 31.00 -10.93 -18.31
C LYS A 133 29.65 -10.90 -17.50
N GLN A 134 28.56 -10.98 -18.22
CA GLN A 134 27.23 -10.88 -17.66
C GLN A 134 26.28 -11.90 -18.29
N ARG A 135 25.28 -12.27 -17.49
CA ARG A 135 24.17 -13.12 -17.89
C ARG A 135 22.88 -12.31 -17.83
N VAL A 136 22.04 -12.47 -18.82
CA VAL A 136 20.74 -11.79 -18.91
C VAL A 136 19.66 -12.84 -19.14
N SER A 137 18.61 -12.83 -18.34
CA SER A 137 17.41 -13.64 -18.52
C SER A 137 16.28 -12.74 -18.97
N ILE A 138 15.65 -13.04 -20.11
CA ILE A 138 14.60 -12.22 -20.71
C ILE A 138 13.30 -13.01 -20.69
N PHE A 139 12.29 -12.42 -20.09
CA PHE A 139 10.93 -12.97 -20.05
C PHE A 139 9.97 -12.05 -20.80
N THR A 140 9.05 -12.65 -21.56
CA THR A 140 8.09 -11.91 -22.35
C THR A 140 6.68 -12.42 -22.01
N PRO A 141 5.93 -11.69 -21.17
CA PRO A 141 4.54 -12.02 -20.90
C PRO A 141 3.68 -11.82 -22.15
N GLU A 142 2.63 -12.60 -22.27
CA GLU A 142 1.67 -12.45 -23.36
C GLU A 142 0.95 -11.08 -23.25
N TYR A 143 0.68 -10.49 -24.41
CA TYR A 143 -0.09 -9.24 -24.49
C TYR A 143 -1.53 -9.50 -24.02
N GLY A 144 -2.04 -8.67 -23.11
CA GLY A 144 -3.34 -8.83 -22.49
C GLY A 144 -3.31 -9.48 -21.09
N ASN A 145 -2.26 -10.22 -20.74
CA ASN A 145 -2.12 -10.80 -19.40
C ASN A 145 -1.45 -9.81 -18.43
N LEU A 146 -2.26 -8.93 -17.85
CA LEU A 146 -1.77 -7.90 -16.93
C LEU A 146 -1.12 -8.50 -15.67
N TYR A 147 -1.67 -9.59 -15.13
CA TYR A 147 -1.14 -10.17 -13.89
C TYR A 147 0.20 -10.86 -14.10
N ALA A 148 0.38 -11.57 -15.21
CA ALA A 148 1.68 -12.12 -15.58
C ALA A 148 2.74 -11.02 -15.72
N LEU A 149 2.36 -9.89 -16.34
CA LEU A 149 3.22 -8.71 -16.45
C LEU A 149 3.57 -8.13 -15.08
N LEU A 150 2.57 -7.92 -14.21
CA LEU A 150 2.79 -7.34 -12.89
C LEU A 150 3.63 -8.25 -11.99
N ASP A 151 3.39 -9.57 -12.02
CA ASP A 151 4.13 -10.53 -11.20
C ASP A 151 5.57 -10.68 -11.68
N ALA A 152 5.82 -10.70 -13.01
CA ALA A 152 7.17 -10.64 -13.55
C ALA A 152 7.88 -9.33 -13.20
N ALA A 153 7.18 -8.20 -13.28
CA ALA A 153 7.75 -6.88 -12.97
C ALA A 153 8.14 -6.72 -11.49
N LYS A 154 7.49 -7.45 -10.56
CA LYS A 154 7.88 -7.46 -9.14
C LYS A 154 9.32 -7.96 -8.95
N VAL A 155 9.77 -8.89 -9.78
CA VAL A 155 11.10 -9.50 -9.71
C VAL A 155 12.09 -8.88 -10.69
N ALA A 156 11.60 -8.23 -11.75
CA ALA A 156 12.41 -7.67 -12.82
C ALA A 156 13.43 -6.63 -12.34
N ASP A 157 14.64 -6.75 -12.83
CA ASP A 157 15.69 -5.74 -12.64
C ASP A 157 15.49 -4.56 -13.61
N THR A 158 15.06 -4.87 -14.83
CA THR A 158 14.83 -3.87 -15.90
C THR A 158 13.60 -4.25 -16.72
N LEU A 159 12.81 -3.25 -17.12
CA LEU A 159 11.74 -3.39 -18.09
C LEU A 159 12.21 -2.93 -19.45
N LEU A 160 12.01 -3.77 -20.46
CA LEU A 160 12.25 -3.44 -21.87
C LEU A 160 10.89 -3.11 -22.51
N CYS A 161 10.56 -1.83 -22.56
CA CYS A 161 9.28 -1.35 -23.08
C CYS A 161 9.35 -1.23 -24.61
N ALA A 162 8.64 -2.09 -25.31
CA ALA A 162 8.53 -2.07 -26.76
C ALA A 162 7.40 -1.15 -27.20
N VAL A 163 7.69 -0.21 -28.11
CA VAL A 163 6.75 0.76 -28.69
C VAL A 163 6.67 0.58 -30.20
N SER A 164 5.51 0.87 -30.77
CA SER A 164 5.28 0.79 -32.23
C SER A 164 5.57 2.12 -32.92
N THR A 165 5.90 2.06 -34.22
CA THR A 165 6.07 3.25 -35.05
C THR A 165 4.76 3.95 -35.38
N ASP A 166 3.66 3.25 -35.39
CA ASP A 166 2.34 3.76 -35.75
C ASP A 166 1.64 4.38 -34.55
N ASN A 167 1.30 3.54 -33.57
CA ASN A 167 0.77 3.97 -32.26
C ASN A 167 1.87 3.79 -31.22
N VAL A 168 2.40 4.87 -30.70
CA VAL A 168 3.50 4.80 -29.72
C VAL A 168 3.12 3.96 -28.51
N ILE A 169 1.91 4.15 -27.98
CA ILE A 169 1.35 3.44 -26.84
C ILE A 169 -0.17 3.36 -27.06
N ASP A 170 -0.74 2.17 -26.99
CA ASP A 170 -2.20 1.96 -27.04
C ASP A 170 -2.87 2.14 -25.65
N LYS A 171 -4.21 2.04 -25.59
CA LYS A 171 -4.96 2.17 -24.32
C LYS A 171 -4.55 1.12 -23.29
N TYR A 172 -4.32 -0.13 -23.71
CA TYR A 172 -3.85 -1.19 -22.83
C TYR A 172 -2.41 -0.93 -22.35
N GLY A 173 -1.53 -0.49 -23.23
CA GLY A 173 -0.15 -0.11 -22.87
C GLY A 173 -0.11 1.05 -21.87
N GLU A 174 -1.00 2.05 -21.99
CA GLU A 174 -1.14 3.11 -20.99
C GLU A 174 -1.63 2.61 -19.65
N HIS A 175 -2.59 1.68 -19.67
CA HIS A 175 -3.06 1.01 -18.47
C HIS A 175 -1.95 0.20 -17.79
N CYS A 176 -1.19 -0.61 -18.55
CA CYS A 176 -0.04 -1.35 -18.07
C CYS A 176 1.02 -0.43 -17.43
N LEU A 177 1.37 0.66 -18.09
CA LEU A 177 2.34 1.64 -17.54
C LEU A 177 1.83 2.30 -16.26
N SER A 178 0.55 2.59 -16.17
CA SER A 178 -0.07 3.17 -14.96
C SER A 178 -0.02 2.18 -13.79
N CYS A 179 -0.32 0.91 -14.03
CA CYS A 179 -0.18 -0.16 -13.03
C CYS A 179 1.27 -0.38 -12.61
N LEU A 180 2.20 -0.47 -13.56
CA LEU A 180 3.63 -0.64 -13.29
C LEU A 180 4.21 0.53 -12.49
N TYR A 181 3.79 1.76 -12.83
CA TYR A 181 4.21 2.95 -12.09
C TYR A 181 3.67 2.94 -10.65
N GLY A 182 2.41 2.59 -10.49
CA GLY A 182 1.77 2.49 -9.18
C GLY A 182 2.33 1.36 -8.31
N GLN A 183 2.75 0.23 -8.91
CA GLN A 183 3.39 -0.90 -8.21
C GLN A 183 4.83 -0.62 -7.78
N GLY A 184 5.48 0.36 -8.41
CA GLY A 184 6.91 0.62 -8.26
C GLY A 184 7.70 0.07 -9.45
N MET A 185 7.82 0.90 -10.47
CA MET A 185 8.45 0.55 -11.74
C MET A 185 9.95 0.34 -11.60
N PRO A 186 10.51 -0.82 -12.02
CA PRO A 186 11.96 -1.02 -12.17
C PRO A 186 12.60 -0.04 -13.15
N ALA A 187 13.89 -0.14 -13.37
CA ALA A 187 14.55 0.64 -14.42
C ALA A 187 13.95 0.27 -15.77
N ALA A 188 13.68 1.25 -16.64
CA ALA A 188 13.08 1.00 -17.93
C ALA A 188 14.01 1.39 -19.08
N VAL A 189 13.89 0.69 -20.19
CA VAL A 189 14.52 1.00 -21.48
C VAL A 189 13.44 0.92 -22.54
N PHE A 190 13.29 1.97 -23.34
CA PHE A 190 12.31 2.00 -24.41
C PHE A 190 12.97 1.63 -25.74
N VAL A 191 12.34 0.69 -26.45
CA VAL A 191 12.82 0.22 -27.76
C VAL A 191 11.69 0.27 -28.79
N CYS A 192 12.06 0.56 -30.03
CA CYS A 192 11.12 0.54 -31.13
C CYS A 192 11.74 -0.27 -32.29
N ASN A 193 10.93 -1.13 -32.86
CA ASN A 193 11.25 -1.87 -34.10
C ASN A 193 10.45 -1.30 -35.27
N GLY A 194 10.97 -1.36 -36.47
CA GLY A 194 10.27 -0.99 -37.69
C GLY A 194 10.63 0.38 -38.27
N PHE A 195 11.67 1.08 -37.78
CA PHE A 195 12.10 2.33 -38.39
C PHE A 195 12.61 2.15 -39.82
N LYS A 196 13.19 0.99 -40.14
CA LYS A 196 13.69 0.69 -41.47
C LYS A 196 12.60 0.59 -42.53
N SER A 197 11.36 0.25 -42.13
CA SER A 197 10.22 0.18 -43.04
C SER A 197 9.74 1.59 -43.46
N LEU A 198 10.09 2.62 -42.70
CA LEU A 198 9.69 3.99 -42.95
C LEU A 198 10.63 4.69 -43.94
N PRO A 199 10.12 5.60 -44.81
CA PRO A 199 10.96 6.45 -45.64
C PRO A 199 11.97 7.25 -44.82
N MET A 200 13.23 7.37 -45.29
CA MET A 200 14.34 8.02 -44.56
C MET A 200 13.98 9.43 -44.01
N LYS A 201 13.17 10.20 -44.76
CA LYS A 201 12.74 11.54 -44.31
C LYS A 201 11.84 11.49 -43.10
N LYS A 202 10.93 10.49 -43.00
CA LYS A 202 10.02 10.33 -41.89
C LYS A 202 10.66 9.71 -40.66
N GLN A 203 11.72 8.90 -40.80
CA GLN A 203 12.40 8.23 -39.68
C GLN A 203 12.84 9.19 -38.58
N ALA A 204 13.47 10.31 -38.96
CA ALA A 204 13.98 11.29 -38.00
C ALA A 204 12.84 12.03 -37.27
N GLU A 205 11.74 12.32 -37.96
CA GLU A 205 10.56 12.98 -37.40
C GLU A 205 9.83 12.06 -36.43
N THR A 206 9.52 10.84 -36.85
CA THR A 206 8.89 9.82 -36.01
C THR A 206 9.71 9.54 -34.76
N ARG A 207 11.05 9.40 -34.91
CA ARG A 207 11.93 9.20 -33.76
C ARG A 207 11.84 10.37 -32.74
N LYS A 208 11.86 11.62 -33.22
CA LYS A 208 11.74 12.79 -32.38
C LYS A 208 10.36 12.87 -31.70
N LEU A 209 9.29 12.50 -32.40
CA LEU A 209 7.94 12.48 -31.87
C LEU A 209 7.81 11.44 -30.77
N MET A 210 8.27 10.21 -30.99
CA MET A 210 8.30 9.15 -30.00
C MET A 210 9.12 9.54 -28.78
N GLN A 211 10.33 10.07 -29.01
CA GLN A 211 11.20 10.53 -27.95
C GLN A 211 10.50 11.59 -27.09
N ARG A 212 9.83 12.57 -27.70
CA ARG A 212 9.06 13.60 -26.95
C ARG A 212 7.89 13.01 -26.16
N LYS A 213 7.14 12.05 -26.74
CA LYS A 213 6.04 11.38 -26.01
C LYS A 213 6.56 10.60 -24.80
N ILE A 214 7.68 9.90 -24.95
CA ILE A 214 8.31 9.13 -23.87
C ILE A 214 8.93 10.07 -22.82
N GLU A 215 9.70 11.08 -23.23
CA GLU A 215 10.36 12.05 -22.34
C GLU A 215 9.35 12.85 -21.50
N LYS A 216 8.17 13.14 -22.03
CA LYS A 216 7.11 13.80 -21.25
C LYS A 216 6.74 13.00 -20.00
N ARG A 217 6.77 11.66 -20.05
CA ARG A 217 6.37 10.76 -18.96
C ARG A 217 7.59 10.19 -18.20
N PHE A 218 8.70 9.95 -18.94
CA PHE A 218 9.93 9.33 -18.44
C PHE A 218 11.17 10.14 -18.84
N PRO A 219 11.42 11.30 -18.25
CA PRO A 219 12.46 12.24 -18.69
C PRO A 219 13.89 11.70 -18.53
N ALA A 220 14.11 10.70 -17.69
CA ALA A 220 15.43 10.13 -17.44
C ALA A 220 15.75 8.88 -18.27
N GLU A 221 14.78 8.34 -19.00
CA GLU A 221 14.92 7.07 -19.71
C GLU A 221 15.37 7.29 -21.15
N LYS A 222 16.11 6.30 -21.68
CA LYS A 222 16.64 6.36 -23.02
C LYS A 222 15.78 5.57 -23.99
N PHE A 223 15.70 6.10 -25.20
CA PHE A 223 14.99 5.50 -26.32
C PHE A 223 15.99 4.97 -27.36
N HIS A 224 15.83 3.73 -27.78
CA HIS A 224 16.67 3.03 -28.74
C HIS A 224 15.85 2.47 -29.89
N SER A 225 16.42 2.50 -31.10
CA SER A 225 15.95 1.66 -32.23
C SER A 225 16.45 0.22 -32.06
N LEU A 226 15.67 -0.75 -32.52
CA LEU A 226 16.03 -2.16 -32.52
C LEU A 226 15.69 -2.81 -33.87
N ASP A 227 16.41 -2.39 -34.91
CA ASP A 227 16.20 -2.85 -36.28
C ASP A 227 17.39 -3.67 -36.83
N THR A 228 18.55 -3.61 -36.14
CA THR A 228 19.79 -4.28 -36.58
C THR A 228 20.42 -5.02 -35.40
N SER A 229 21.31 -5.98 -35.71
CA SER A 229 22.14 -6.66 -34.70
C SER A 229 23.04 -5.67 -33.92
N GLN A 230 23.53 -4.60 -34.60
CA GLN A 230 24.29 -3.55 -33.92
C GLN A 230 23.44 -2.75 -32.94
N ASP A 231 22.20 -2.43 -33.31
CA ASP A 231 21.26 -1.78 -32.38
C ASP A 231 20.95 -2.71 -31.19
N ALA A 232 20.75 -4.00 -31.45
CA ALA A 232 20.54 -4.99 -30.42
C ALA A 232 21.71 -5.07 -29.42
N LEU A 233 22.96 -5.01 -29.91
CA LEU A 233 24.16 -4.95 -29.09
C LEU A 233 24.17 -3.69 -28.19
N LEU A 234 23.74 -2.54 -28.72
CA LEU A 234 23.64 -1.29 -27.94
C LEU A 234 22.59 -1.40 -26.89
N VAL A 235 21.42 -2.00 -27.17
CA VAL A 235 20.35 -2.24 -26.21
C VAL A 235 20.82 -3.18 -25.11
N VAL A 236 21.44 -4.31 -25.43
CA VAL A 236 22.02 -5.25 -24.46
C VAL A 236 23.05 -4.55 -23.57
N ARG A 237 23.96 -3.76 -24.17
CA ARG A 237 24.93 -2.96 -23.42
C ARG A 237 24.24 -1.95 -22.47
N GLN A 238 23.12 -1.36 -22.88
CA GLN A 238 22.37 -0.44 -22.04
C GLN A 238 21.71 -1.18 -20.87
N LEU A 239 21.05 -2.32 -21.13
CA LEU A 239 20.44 -3.17 -20.10
C LEU A 239 21.44 -3.56 -19.03
N THR A 240 22.62 -4.02 -19.43
CA THR A 240 23.66 -4.47 -18.50
C THR A 240 24.32 -3.34 -17.69
N ASN A 241 24.35 -2.12 -18.23
CA ASN A 241 25.01 -0.97 -17.63
C ASN A 241 24.06 0.02 -16.93
N GLN A 242 22.77 -0.20 -17.00
CA GLN A 242 21.77 0.71 -16.41
C GLN A 242 21.85 0.73 -14.88
N LYS A 243 21.54 1.88 -14.28
CA LYS A 243 21.38 2.00 -12.82
C LYS A 243 20.04 1.38 -12.41
N LEU A 244 20.05 0.38 -11.55
CA LEU A 244 18.84 -0.20 -11.03
C LEU A 244 18.14 0.78 -10.07
N ARG A 245 16.83 0.72 -10.05
CA ARG A 245 15.99 1.35 -9.03
C ARG A 245 15.86 0.39 -7.85
N ASN A 246 15.96 0.92 -6.66
CA ASN A 246 15.77 0.14 -5.44
C ASN A 246 14.26 0.02 -5.17
N ILE A 247 13.75 -1.20 -5.12
CA ILE A 247 12.36 -1.52 -4.80
C ILE A 247 12.35 -2.19 -3.43
N GLN A 248 12.09 -1.41 -2.39
CA GLN A 248 12.31 -1.82 -1.01
C GLN A 248 11.54 -3.08 -0.60
N TYR A 249 10.26 -3.22 -0.99
CA TYR A 249 9.46 -4.39 -0.61
C TYR A 249 10.00 -5.70 -1.15
N ARG A 250 10.78 -5.65 -2.24
CA ARG A 250 11.44 -6.78 -2.89
C ARG A 250 12.85 -7.00 -2.37
N ASP A 251 13.67 -5.95 -2.35
CA ASP A 251 15.11 -6.05 -2.07
C ASP A 251 15.41 -6.45 -0.62
N LEU A 252 14.43 -6.30 0.28
CA LEU A 252 14.53 -6.66 1.70
C LEU A 252 14.18 -8.12 2.00
N ARG A 253 13.82 -8.92 1.00
CA ARG A 253 13.40 -10.31 1.18
C ARG A 253 13.94 -11.23 0.10
N PRO A 254 14.07 -12.55 0.38
CA PRO A 254 14.40 -13.52 -0.65
C PRO A 254 13.23 -13.67 -1.62
N HIS A 255 13.54 -13.85 -2.89
CA HIS A 255 12.55 -14.16 -3.91
C HIS A 255 13.16 -14.98 -5.03
N VAL A 256 12.36 -15.85 -5.61
CA VAL A 256 12.72 -16.74 -6.71
C VAL A 256 11.67 -16.62 -7.79
N ILE A 257 12.11 -16.55 -9.06
CA ILE A 257 11.21 -16.75 -10.20
C ILE A 257 11.41 -18.18 -10.70
N GLY A 258 10.31 -18.91 -10.85
CA GLY A 258 10.31 -20.29 -11.32
C GLY A 258 10.74 -20.37 -12.79
N GLU A 259 11.85 -21.04 -13.03
CA GLU A 259 12.32 -21.38 -14.37
C GLU A 259 11.90 -22.80 -14.76
N GLU A 260 11.81 -23.70 -13.78
CA GLU A 260 11.23 -25.04 -13.89
C GLU A 260 10.21 -25.22 -12.77
N ILE A 261 9.08 -25.84 -13.09
CA ILE A 261 7.97 -26.03 -12.15
C ILE A 261 7.50 -27.46 -12.28
N SER A 262 7.52 -28.17 -11.18
CA SER A 262 6.95 -29.52 -11.08
C SER A 262 6.04 -29.62 -9.86
N PHE A 263 5.04 -30.47 -9.95
CA PHE A 263 4.07 -30.67 -8.89
C PHE A 263 3.88 -32.16 -8.64
N GLU A 264 4.03 -32.55 -7.39
CA GLU A 264 3.87 -33.93 -6.94
C GLU A 264 2.70 -33.98 -5.96
N LEU A 265 1.72 -34.83 -6.22
CA LEU A 265 0.62 -35.07 -5.31
C LEU A 265 1.10 -35.87 -4.11
N ASP A 266 0.74 -35.46 -2.91
CA ASP A 266 1.12 -36.16 -1.68
C ASP A 266 0.44 -37.52 -1.58
N ASN A 267 -0.85 -37.61 -1.99
CA ASN A 267 -1.61 -38.85 -2.12
C ASN A 267 -2.61 -38.70 -3.27
N THR A 268 -3.03 -39.79 -3.89
CA THR A 268 -3.99 -39.81 -4.99
C THR A 268 -5.38 -39.28 -4.62
N GLU A 269 -5.72 -39.21 -3.33
CA GLU A 269 -7.00 -38.71 -2.81
C GLU A 269 -6.91 -37.33 -2.19
N SER A 270 -5.69 -36.75 -2.06
CA SER A 270 -5.51 -35.44 -1.47
C SER A 270 -5.66 -34.32 -2.51
N ASP A 271 -6.36 -33.23 -2.15
CA ASP A 271 -6.44 -32.01 -2.96
C ASP A 271 -5.19 -31.13 -2.85
N THR A 272 -4.16 -31.60 -2.14
CA THR A 272 -2.89 -30.87 -1.90
C THR A 272 -1.70 -31.69 -2.35
N GLY A 273 -0.61 -30.99 -2.67
CA GLY A 273 0.64 -31.61 -3.07
C GLY A 273 1.84 -30.73 -2.82
N THR A 274 3.01 -31.23 -3.16
CA THR A 274 4.29 -30.52 -3.06
C THR A 274 4.63 -29.87 -4.39
N LEU A 275 4.76 -28.54 -4.38
CA LEU A 275 5.19 -27.74 -5.52
C LEU A 275 6.71 -27.55 -5.46
N LYS A 276 7.41 -27.99 -6.49
CA LYS A 276 8.84 -27.76 -6.66
C LYS A 276 9.05 -26.61 -7.65
N VAL A 277 9.73 -25.56 -7.21
CA VAL A 277 10.04 -24.38 -8.02
C VAL A 277 11.56 -24.22 -8.06
N THR A 278 12.11 -24.34 -9.25
CA THR A 278 13.54 -24.20 -9.48
C THR A 278 13.84 -22.86 -10.13
N GLY A 279 14.86 -22.14 -9.63
CA GLY A 279 15.26 -20.85 -10.16
C GLY A 279 16.36 -20.16 -9.37
N TYR A 280 16.77 -18.98 -9.81
CA TYR A 280 17.81 -18.20 -9.12
C TYR A 280 17.24 -17.45 -7.91
N LEU A 281 17.87 -17.66 -6.76
CA LEU A 281 17.57 -16.91 -5.55
C LEU A 281 18.09 -15.48 -5.65
N ARG A 282 17.21 -14.51 -5.35
CA ARG A 282 17.48 -13.09 -5.40
C ARG A 282 17.15 -12.41 -4.08
N GLY A 283 17.70 -11.23 -3.84
CA GLY A 283 17.43 -10.41 -2.66
C GLY A 283 18.25 -10.81 -1.45
N LYS A 284 17.66 -11.49 -0.47
CA LYS A 284 18.31 -11.97 0.76
C LYS A 284 18.45 -13.49 0.79
N THR A 285 19.07 -14.00 1.85
CA THR A 285 19.17 -15.45 2.15
C THR A 285 17.77 -16.04 2.41
N LEU A 286 17.56 -17.29 2.00
CA LEU A 286 16.34 -18.05 2.21
C LEU A 286 16.63 -19.26 3.10
N SER A 287 15.97 -19.37 4.25
CA SER A 287 16.01 -20.55 5.11
C SER A 287 14.68 -21.32 4.98
N VAL A 288 14.75 -22.63 4.98
CA VAL A 288 13.60 -23.55 4.89
C VAL A 288 12.62 -23.37 6.05
N ASN A 289 13.12 -22.94 7.23
CA ASN A 289 12.30 -22.77 8.43
C ASN A 289 11.38 -21.52 8.35
N ARG A 290 11.49 -20.71 7.29
CA ARG A 290 10.64 -19.55 7.03
C ARG A 290 9.50 -19.92 6.09
N LEU A 291 8.49 -19.03 6.05
CA LEU A 291 7.35 -19.15 5.16
C LEU A 291 7.64 -18.51 3.80
N VAL A 292 6.98 -19.03 2.77
CA VAL A 292 6.96 -18.44 1.42
C VAL A 292 5.55 -18.04 1.02
N HIS A 293 5.47 -17.01 0.19
CA HIS A 293 4.23 -16.49 -0.37
C HIS A 293 4.19 -16.69 -1.88
N ILE A 294 3.07 -17.22 -2.38
CA ILE A 294 2.74 -17.29 -3.81
C ILE A 294 1.65 -16.25 -4.10
N PRO A 295 1.90 -15.25 -4.97
CA PRO A 295 0.92 -14.21 -5.26
C PRO A 295 -0.42 -14.76 -5.76
N GLY A 296 -1.51 -14.43 -5.06
CA GLY A 296 -2.85 -14.90 -5.38
C GLY A 296 -3.24 -16.28 -4.84
N TRP A 297 -2.34 -16.96 -4.13
CA TRP A 297 -2.59 -18.27 -3.55
C TRP A 297 -2.40 -18.32 -2.03
N GLY A 298 -1.55 -17.46 -1.48
CA GLY A 298 -1.36 -17.37 -0.03
C GLY A 298 0.04 -17.72 0.44
N ASP A 299 0.14 -18.09 1.71
CA ASP A 299 1.37 -18.39 2.41
C ASP A 299 1.51 -19.90 2.62
N PHE A 300 2.74 -20.43 2.47
CA PHE A 300 3.05 -21.85 2.52
C PHE A 300 4.33 -22.10 3.30
N GLN A 301 4.46 -23.33 3.82
CA GLN A 301 5.68 -23.84 4.42
C GLN A 301 6.57 -24.50 3.37
N MET A 302 7.86 -24.53 3.63
CA MET A 302 8.85 -25.24 2.82
C MET A 302 9.27 -26.54 3.51
N LEU A 303 9.54 -27.59 2.72
CA LEU A 303 10.05 -28.88 3.20
C LEU A 303 11.56 -28.96 3.08
N GLN A 304 12.09 -28.54 1.95
CA GLN A 304 13.49 -28.73 1.58
C GLN A 304 13.91 -27.66 0.57
N ILE A 305 15.19 -27.33 0.59
CA ILE A 305 15.84 -26.52 -0.46
C ILE A 305 17.01 -27.35 -1.00
N ASP A 306 17.01 -27.55 -2.31
CA ASP A 306 18.06 -28.24 -3.04
C ASP A 306 18.88 -27.26 -3.87
N ALA A 307 20.14 -27.60 -4.16
CA ALA A 307 21.00 -26.86 -5.07
C ALA A 307 21.37 -27.75 -6.25
N PRO A 308 20.60 -27.75 -7.32
CA PRO A 308 21.01 -28.35 -8.58
C PRO A 308 22.16 -27.55 -9.22
N ASP A 309 22.88 -28.17 -10.15
CA ASP A 309 23.90 -27.49 -10.94
C ASP A 309 23.28 -26.36 -11.77
N ASP A 310 23.99 -25.23 -11.89
CA ASP A 310 23.56 -24.09 -12.69
C ASP A 310 23.51 -24.46 -14.21
N PRO A 311 22.31 -24.50 -14.84
CA PRO A 311 22.18 -24.86 -16.26
C PRO A 311 22.70 -23.78 -17.20
N TYR A 312 22.92 -22.57 -16.71
CA TYR A 312 23.31 -21.40 -17.50
C TYR A 312 24.59 -20.71 -16.97
N PRO A 313 25.70 -21.44 -16.80
CA PRO A 313 26.92 -20.87 -16.24
C PRO A 313 27.55 -19.84 -17.16
N LEU A 314 28.22 -18.83 -16.59
CA LEU A 314 28.98 -17.87 -17.36
C LEU A 314 30.34 -18.45 -17.77
N ASN A 315 30.46 -19.00 -18.98
CA ASN A 315 31.72 -19.53 -19.53
C ASN A 315 32.58 -18.38 -20.05
N LEU A 316 33.54 -17.91 -19.26
CA LEU A 316 34.47 -16.85 -19.65
C LEU A 316 35.53 -17.33 -20.68
N HIS A 317 35.75 -18.65 -20.79
CA HIS A 317 36.70 -19.28 -21.67
C HIS A 317 36.08 -20.49 -22.35
N PRO A 318 35.51 -20.37 -23.55
CA PRO A 318 34.88 -21.49 -24.28
C PRO A 318 35.82 -22.66 -24.65
N GLY A 319 37.15 -22.50 -24.46
CA GLY A 319 38.14 -23.55 -24.76
C GLY A 319 38.73 -24.30 -23.58
N LYS A 320 38.41 -23.93 -22.35
CA LYS A 320 38.80 -24.69 -21.16
C LYS A 320 37.57 -25.39 -20.60
N GLN A 321 37.35 -26.62 -21.08
CA GLN A 321 36.50 -27.54 -20.32
C GLN A 321 37.01 -27.56 -18.87
N HIS A 322 36.16 -27.30 -17.90
CA HIS A 322 36.44 -27.49 -16.51
C HIS A 322 37.01 -28.92 -16.37
N ARG A 323 38.32 -29.05 -16.15
CA ARG A 323 38.82 -30.23 -15.48
C ARG A 323 38.09 -30.23 -14.12
N LYS A 324 37.10 -31.10 -14.00
CA LYS A 324 36.59 -31.52 -12.70
C LYS A 324 37.81 -31.77 -11.81
N ASN A 325 37.89 -31.12 -10.67
CA ASN A 325 38.82 -31.47 -9.65
C ASN A 325 38.53 -32.94 -9.27
N GLN A 326 39.29 -33.84 -9.91
CA GLN A 326 39.44 -35.18 -9.46
C GLN A 326 40.29 -35.12 -8.19
N ASP A 327 39.68 -34.95 -7.09
CA ASP A 327 40.21 -35.32 -5.79
C ASP A 327 39.05 -35.23 -4.79
N VAL A 328 38.24 -36.22 -4.79
CA VAL A 328 37.58 -36.93 -3.68
C VAL A 328 36.63 -37.94 -4.31
N GLU A 329 37.16 -39.08 -4.68
CA GLU A 329 36.38 -40.30 -4.92
C GLU A 329 35.81 -40.73 -3.56
N MET A 330 34.50 -40.57 -3.37
CA MET A 330 33.70 -41.39 -2.51
C MET A 330 32.53 -41.94 -3.29
N GLU A 331 32.63 -43.23 -3.55
CA GLU A 331 31.64 -44.05 -4.21
C GLU A 331 30.26 -43.90 -3.59
N SER A 332 29.29 -43.48 -4.38
CA SER A 332 27.89 -43.83 -4.21
C SER A 332 27.30 -44.07 -5.60
N GLU A 333 27.10 -45.38 -5.85
CA GLU A 333 26.49 -45.91 -7.05
C GLU A 333 24.96 -45.64 -7.00
N ASP A 334 24.53 -44.48 -7.48
CA ASP A 334 23.17 -44.27 -7.96
C ASP A 334 23.18 -43.13 -8.98
N PRO A 335 22.88 -43.35 -10.29
CA PRO A 335 22.94 -42.32 -11.33
C PRO A 335 21.78 -41.32 -11.31
N HIS A 336 20.98 -41.25 -10.27
CA HIS A 336 19.82 -40.35 -10.17
C HIS A 336 19.80 -39.41 -8.95
N SER A 337 20.92 -39.28 -8.19
CA SER A 337 20.93 -38.49 -6.95
C SER A 337 22.04 -37.44 -6.84
N ASP A 338 22.35 -36.71 -7.92
CA ASP A 338 23.35 -35.64 -7.86
C ASP A 338 22.77 -34.26 -7.39
N VAL A 339 21.58 -34.24 -6.83
CA VAL A 339 21.03 -33.02 -6.29
C VAL A 339 21.47 -32.83 -4.85
N ARG A 340 22.36 -31.86 -4.62
CA ARG A 340 22.81 -31.50 -3.28
C ARG A 340 21.68 -30.86 -2.48
N VAL A 341 21.19 -31.53 -1.43
CA VAL A 341 20.29 -30.97 -0.44
C VAL A 341 21.05 -29.93 0.40
N LEU A 342 20.57 -28.67 0.39
CA LEU A 342 21.15 -27.58 1.18
C LEU A 342 20.63 -27.59 2.62
N GLU A 343 19.32 -27.59 2.75
CA GLU A 343 18.64 -27.45 4.03
C GLU A 343 17.33 -28.26 4.02
N ARG A 344 17.03 -28.93 5.12
CA ARG A 344 15.71 -29.56 5.35
C ARG A 344 15.01 -28.87 6.51
N CYS A 345 13.70 -28.87 6.50
CA CYS A 345 12.91 -28.26 7.56
C CYS A 345 13.15 -28.94 8.91
N ASP A 346 13.34 -28.13 9.95
CA ASP A 346 13.36 -28.57 11.33
C ASP A 346 11.98 -28.27 11.94
N PRO A 347 11.19 -29.30 12.29
CA PRO A 347 9.84 -29.10 12.82
C PRO A 347 9.81 -28.27 14.11
N GLY A 348 10.94 -28.22 14.86
CA GLY A 348 11.02 -27.39 16.06
C GLY A 348 11.31 -25.91 15.82
N GLN A 349 11.84 -25.56 14.65
CA GLN A 349 12.21 -24.20 14.29
C GLN A 349 11.33 -23.62 13.17
N GLN A 350 10.57 -24.46 12.51
CA GLN A 350 9.72 -24.05 11.40
C GLN A 350 8.60 -23.12 11.86
N GLU A 351 8.45 -21.98 11.18
CA GLU A 351 7.41 -20.99 11.46
C GLU A 351 6.00 -21.56 11.15
N SER A 352 5.06 -21.40 12.08
CA SER A 352 3.69 -21.91 11.90
C SER A 352 2.93 -21.07 10.87
N LEU A 353 1.93 -21.69 10.20
CA LEU A 353 1.01 -21.00 9.29
C LEU A 353 -0.12 -20.27 10.00
N ASP A 354 -0.16 -20.29 11.35
CA ASP A 354 -1.23 -19.67 12.12
C ASP A 354 -1.29 -18.17 11.88
N SER A 355 -2.20 -17.76 11.03
CA SER A 355 -2.39 -16.36 10.67
C SER A 355 -3.16 -15.56 11.72
N GLU A 356 -3.94 -16.24 12.56
CA GLU A 356 -4.78 -15.67 13.59
C GLU A 356 -4.22 -15.97 14.98
N VAL A 357 -4.48 -15.08 15.92
CA VAL A 357 -4.22 -15.31 17.33
C VAL A 357 -5.45 -16.02 17.89
N LEU A 358 -5.27 -17.24 18.36
CA LEU A 358 -6.35 -17.94 19.07
C LEU A 358 -6.52 -17.26 20.44
N PRO A 359 -7.68 -16.65 20.71
CA PRO A 359 -7.93 -16.07 22.02
C PRO A 359 -7.95 -17.20 23.04
N ASP A 360 -7.20 -17.04 24.12
CA ASP A 360 -7.24 -17.95 25.25
C ASP A 360 -8.67 -18.01 25.78
N PRO A 361 -9.33 -19.19 25.80
CA PRO A 361 -10.68 -19.30 26.35
C PRO A 361 -10.76 -18.80 27.81
N MET A 362 -9.67 -18.88 28.54
CA MET A 362 -9.58 -18.41 29.93
C MET A 362 -9.51 -16.89 30.06
N MET A 363 -9.09 -16.17 29.01
CA MET A 363 -9.14 -14.68 28.99
C MET A 363 -10.57 -14.12 28.95
N GLY A 364 -11.56 -14.94 28.60
CA GLY A 364 -12.99 -14.58 28.62
C GLY A 364 -13.70 -14.90 29.93
N GLU A 365 -13.11 -15.69 30.78
CA GLU A 365 -13.64 -15.92 32.10
C GLU A 365 -13.43 -14.67 32.95
N GLN A 366 -14.56 -14.08 33.40
CA GLN A 366 -14.52 -13.06 34.43
C GLN A 366 -13.94 -13.73 35.68
N THR A 367 -12.66 -13.53 35.91
CA THR A 367 -12.10 -13.77 37.24
C THR A 367 -12.88 -12.87 38.20
N TRP A 368 -13.46 -13.48 39.22
CA TRP A 368 -14.10 -12.69 40.28
C TRP A 368 -13.05 -11.72 40.81
N PRO A 369 -13.38 -10.41 40.93
CA PRO A 369 -12.44 -9.44 41.43
C PRO A 369 -11.92 -9.86 42.78
N THR A 370 -10.64 -9.69 43.00
CA THR A 370 -10.02 -9.95 44.31
C THR A 370 -10.62 -9.02 45.39
N GLU A 371 -10.54 -9.42 46.66
CA GLU A 371 -11.04 -8.56 47.73
C GLU A 371 -10.36 -7.20 47.76
N GLU A 372 -9.11 -7.10 47.28
CA GLU A 372 -8.38 -5.85 47.16
C GLU A 372 -8.94 -4.97 46.02
N GLU A 373 -9.25 -5.54 44.85
CA GLU A 373 -9.89 -4.84 43.72
C GLU A 373 -11.34 -4.39 44.09
N LEU A 374 -12.08 -5.20 44.89
CA LEU A 374 -13.39 -4.80 45.40
C LEU A 374 -13.25 -3.64 46.39
N ALA A 375 -12.24 -3.67 47.27
CA ALA A 375 -12.01 -2.58 48.22
C ALA A 375 -11.55 -1.30 47.52
N GLU A 376 -10.74 -1.43 46.44
CA GLU A 376 -10.32 -0.32 45.60
C GLU A 376 -11.49 0.27 44.81
N ALA A 377 -12.33 -0.56 44.19
CA ALA A 377 -13.54 -0.15 43.50
C ALA A 377 -14.57 0.49 44.47
N GLU A 378 -14.67 -0.01 45.72
CA GLU A 378 -15.48 0.65 46.74
C GLU A 378 -14.90 1.99 47.21
N SER A 379 -13.59 2.12 47.30
CA SER A 379 -12.90 3.38 47.61
C SER A 379 -13.03 4.41 46.47
N GLU A 380 -12.97 3.96 45.22
CA GLU A 380 -13.23 4.80 44.05
C GLU A 380 -14.72 5.15 43.89
N SER A 381 -15.64 4.24 44.25
CA SER A 381 -17.07 4.53 44.24
C SER A 381 -17.46 5.54 45.33
N ARG A 382 -16.71 5.60 46.45
CA ARG A 382 -16.86 6.64 47.51
C ARG A 382 -16.30 7.99 47.07
N LYS A 383 -15.38 8.05 46.11
CA LYS A 383 -14.92 9.26 45.41
C LYS A 383 -15.83 9.60 44.23
N LYS A 384 -17.14 9.33 44.33
CA LYS A 384 -18.09 9.72 43.29
C LYS A 384 -18.02 11.23 43.11
N ILE A 385 -17.33 11.62 42.06
CA ILE A 385 -17.44 12.94 41.47
C ILE A 385 -18.90 13.10 41.07
N VAL A 386 -19.60 13.95 41.81
CA VAL A 386 -21.03 14.22 41.58
C VAL A 386 -21.12 14.99 40.27
N LYS A 387 -21.18 14.27 39.16
CA LYS A 387 -21.40 14.85 37.83
C LYS A 387 -22.79 15.51 37.85
N ARG A 388 -22.83 16.82 37.63
CA ARG A 388 -24.09 17.55 37.47
C ARG A 388 -24.71 17.24 36.11
N VAL A 389 -25.50 16.19 36.07
CA VAL A 389 -26.15 15.71 34.84
C VAL A 389 -27.58 16.24 34.80
N PRO A 390 -28.09 16.70 33.64
CA PRO A 390 -29.48 17.14 33.51
C PRO A 390 -30.46 16.04 33.91
N LYS A 391 -31.49 16.42 34.66
CA LYS A 391 -32.48 15.48 35.17
C LYS A 391 -33.20 14.71 34.05
N GLY A 392 -33.16 13.38 34.08
CA GLY A 392 -33.73 12.52 33.04
C GLY A 392 -32.68 11.90 32.08
N THR A 393 -31.39 12.06 32.38
CA THR A 393 -30.29 11.42 31.65
C THR A 393 -30.12 9.98 32.13
N SER A 394 -29.94 9.02 31.21
CA SER A 394 -29.59 7.63 31.57
C SER A 394 -28.14 7.54 32.04
N ASP A 395 -27.82 6.56 32.88
CA ASP A 395 -26.43 6.32 33.35
C ASP A 395 -25.45 6.11 32.21
N TYR A 396 -25.86 5.45 31.13
CA TYR A 396 -25.08 5.24 29.92
C TYR A 396 -24.73 6.56 29.21
N GLN A 397 -25.63 7.52 29.19
CA GLN A 397 -25.37 8.83 28.58
C GLN A 397 -24.61 9.77 29.52
N ALA A 398 -24.77 9.61 30.80
CA ALA A 398 -24.04 10.36 31.84
C ALA A 398 -22.52 10.10 31.72
N ALA A 399 -22.13 8.89 31.34
CA ALA A 399 -20.73 8.53 31.13
C ALA A 399 -20.04 9.31 29.98
N TRP A 400 -20.80 9.91 29.06
CA TRP A 400 -20.25 10.69 27.95
C TRP A 400 -20.05 12.17 28.24
N ILE A 401 -20.60 12.65 29.33
CA ILE A 401 -20.51 14.07 29.70
C ILE A 401 -19.21 14.25 30.45
N ILE A 402 -18.32 15.03 29.84
CA ILE A 402 -17.03 15.40 30.45
C ILE A 402 -17.25 16.71 31.18
N ASP A 403 -16.93 16.73 32.48
CA ASP A 403 -16.93 17.95 33.27
C ASP A 403 -15.83 18.89 32.76
N SER A 404 -16.17 20.15 32.63
CA SER A 404 -15.27 21.19 32.13
C SER A 404 -14.19 21.62 33.13
N ASP A 405 -14.17 21.05 34.32
CA ASP A 405 -13.32 21.48 35.43
C ASP A 405 -12.07 20.59 35.62
N GLU A 406 -11.87 19.54 34.79
CA GLU A 406 -10.66 18.67 34.84
C GLU A 406 -9.52 19.11 33.96
N GLU A 407 -9.53 20.30 33.34
CA GLU A 407 -8.42 20.77 32.49
C GLU A 407 -7.28 21.47 33.25
N GLU A 408 -7.36 21.58 34.60
CA GLU A 408 -6.23 22.14 35.36
C GLU A 408 -5.65 21.11 36.35
N GLY A 409 -4.75 20.29 35.91
CA GLY A 409 -3.94 19.47 36.82
C GLY A 409 -3.47 18.13 36.24
N GLY A 410 -2.88 18.13 35.11
CA GLY A 410 -2.18 16.97 34.56
C GLY A 410 -0.75 17.36 34.22
N ASP A 411 0.13 17.10 35.17
CA ASP A 411 1.57 17.17 35.03
C ASP A 411 2.00 16.19 33.91
N SER A 412 2.34 16.73 32.76
CA SER A 412 2.86 15.96 31.62
C SER A 412 4.36 15.87 31.73
N GLU A 413 4.85 14.73 32.16
CA GLU A 413 6.22 14.36 31.90
C GLU A 413 6.41 14.19 30.39
N GLU A 414 6.90 15.23 29.75
CA GLU A 414 7.39 15.21 28.36
C GLU A 414 8.69 14.41 28.30
N GLU A 415 8.61 13.16 27.86
CA GLU A 415 9.75 12.53 27.23
C GLU A 415 9.88 13.05 25.80
N SER A 416 10.80 14.00 25.65
CA SER A 416 11.22 14.51 24.35
C SER A 416 12.03 13.47 23.60
N ASP A 417 11.47 12.87 22.59
CA ASP A 417 12.23 12.23 21.50
C ASP A 417 12.33 13.22 20.33
N GLU A 418 13.54 13.72 20.17
CA GLU A 418 14.05 14.55 19.07
C GLU A 418 13.89 13.81 17.73
N GLU A 419 13.06 14.23 16.82
CA GLU A 419 13.18 15.12 15.69
C GLU A 419 14.26 14.83 14.67
N MET A 420 13.82 14.75 13.47
CA MET A 420 14.57 15.03 12.26
C MET A 420 13.95 16.25 11.58
N ASP A 421 14.66 17.35 11.69
CA ASP A 421 14.48 18.53 10.89
C ASP A 421 14.70 18.22 9.41
N ALA A 422 13.74 18.56 8.60
CA ALA A 422 13.92 18.88 7.21
C ALA A 422 13.44 20.32 7.00
N ASP A 423 14.39 21.22 6.89
CA ASP A 423 14.23 22.60 6.42
C ASP A 423 13.44 22.63 5.11
N MET A 424 12.33 23.29 5.13
CA MET A 424 11.77 23.97 3.96
C MET A 424 11.19 25.31 4.40
N GLU A 425 11.90 26.34 4.05
CA GLU A 425 11.44 27.72 4.09
C GLU A 425 10.16 27.86 3.24
N ALA A 426 9.08 28.25 3.88
CA ALA A 426 7.91 28.78 3.19
C ALA A 426 7.88 30.30 3.39
N GLN A 427 8.02 31.02 2.31
CA GLN A 427 7.75 32.44 2.25
C GLN A 427 6.25 32.67 2.43
N GLU A 428 5.95 33.49 3.41
CA GLU A 428 4.64 34.15 3.56
C GLU A 428 4.54 35.27 2.51
N GLU A 429 3.57 35.17 1.62
CA GLU A 429 3.04 36.34 0.91
C GLU A 429 1.60 36.56 1.36
N ASP A 430 1.47 37.65 2.09
CA ASP A 430 0.26 38.34 2.46
C ASP A 430 -0.29 39.04 1.23
N ASP A 431 -1.47 38.70 0.76
CA ASP A 431 -2.23 39.57 -0.13
C ASP A 431 -3.72 39.48 0.16
N SER A 432 -4.18 40.51 0.81
CA SER A 432 -5.57 40.88 1.02
C SER A 432 -6.13 41.59 -0.22
N SER A 433 -7.14 41.04 -0.85
CA SER A 433 -8.04 41.85 -1.64
C SER A 433 -9.48 41.33 -1.52
N GLU A 434 -10.26 42.14 -0.85
CA GLU A 434 -11.72 42.19 -0.98
C GLU A 434 -12.09 42.56 -2.41
N GLU A 435 -12.94 41.79 -3.06
CA GLU A 435 -13.76 42.27 -4.16
C GLU A 435 -15.16 41.72 -4.12
N ASP A 436 -16.02 42.62 -4.33
CA ASP A 436 -17.45 42.69 -4.24
C ASP A 436 -18.25 41.71 -5.09
N LEU A 437 -19.38 41.36 -4.53
CA LEU A 437 -20.54 40.69 -5.12
C LEU A 437 -21.10 41.37 -6.35
N ASN A 438 -21.40 40.62 -7.37
CA ASN A 438 -22.54 40.92 -8.23
C ASN A 438 -23.40 39.66 -8.42
N ASP A 439 -24.61 39.82 -7.97
CA ASP A 439 -25.78 39.01 -8.11
C ASP A 439 -26.21 39.06 -9.58
N ASP A 440 -26.23 37.94 -10.27
CA ASP A 440 -26.89 37.87 -11.59
C ASP A 440 -27.70 36.58 -11.68
N ASP A 441 -28.98 36.80 -11.65
CA ASP A 441 -30.12 35.88 -11.72
C ASP A 441 -30.20 35.31 -13.15
N ASP A 442 -29.65 34.16 -13.43
CA ASP A 442 -29.79 33.50 -14.72
C ASP A 442 -30.73 32.26 -14.61
N LYS A 443 -31.93 32.47 -15.10
CA LYS A 443 -32.94 31.45 -15.28
C LYS A 443 -32.55 30.54 -16.43
N THR A 444 -32.06 29.36 -16.13
CA THR A 444 -31.92 28.32 -17.13
C THR A 444 -33.21 27.52 -17.29
N GLU A 445 -33.84 27.76 -18.46
CA GLU A 445 -34.94 26.97 -18.96
C GLU A 445 -34.53 25.51 -19.22
N TYR A 446 -35.34 24.60 -18.72
CA TYR A 446 -35.16 23.18 -18.98
C TYR A 446 -35.82 22.80 -20.30
N GLU A 447 -35.06 22.52 -21.33
CA GLU A 447 -35.59 21.86 -22.53
C GLU A 447 -35.74 20.35 -22.27
N THR A 448 -36.95 19.86 -22.44
CA THR A 448 -37.28 18.44 -22.43
C THR A 448 -36.89 17.85 -23.77
N VAL A 449 -35.77 17.14 -23.83
CA VAL A 449 -35.40 16.37 -25.03
C VAL A 449 -36.13 15.01 -24.98
N THR A 450 -37.10 14.85 -25.88
CA THR A 450 -37.73 13.58 -26.17
C THR A 450 -36.79 12.76 -27.05
N ILE A 451 -36.18 11.70 -26.48
CA ILE A 451 -35.38 10.75 -27.25
C ILE A 451 -36.35 9.74 -27.90
N ALA A 452 -36.31 9.71 -29.23
CA ALA A 452 -37.02 8.70 -30.02
C ALA A 452 -36.38 7.34 -29.80
N GLU A 453 -37.22 6.36 -29.53
CA GLU A 453 -36.82 4.96 -29.44
C GLU A 453 -36.49 4.43 -30.82
N ASP A 454 -35.23 4.11 -31.08
CA ASP A 454 -34.85 3.28 -32.21
C ASP A 454 -34.78 1.79 -31.76
N ASP A 455 -35.68 1.01 -32.36
CA ASP A 455 -35.83 -0.44 -32.25
C ASP A 455 -34.69 -1.16 -33.00
N ALA A 456 -33.58 -1.49 -32.36
CA ALA A 456 -32.74 -2.58 -32.84
C ALA A 456 -31.65 -2.98 -31.82
N SER A 457 -31.98 -3.82 -30.86
CA SER A 457 -31.11 -4.84 -30.26
C SER A 457 -31.74 -5.39 -28.97
N LYS A 458 -32.72 -6.23 -29.11
CA LYS A 458 -33.53 -6.71 -27.97
C LYS A 458 -33.07 -8.04 -27.37
N TYR A 459 -31.88 -8.55 -27.67
CA TYR A 459 -31.51 -9.92 -27.24
C TYR A 459 -30.31 -10.05 -26.29
N ASP A 460 -29.48 -9.02 -26.11
CA ASP A 460 -28.36 -9.04 -25.13
C ASP A 460 -28.59 -8.18 -23.88
N ALA A 461 -29.71 -7.47 -23.80
CA ALA A 461 -29.90 -6.36 -22.86
C ALA A 461 -30.45 -6.73 -21.46
N ALA A 462 -30.78 -7.95 -21.17
CA ALA A 462 -31.47 -8.29 -19.91
C ALA A 462 -30.53 -8.40 -18.70
N MET A 463 -29.24 -8.72 -18.90
CA MET A 463 -28.25 -8.81 -17.83
C MET A 463 -27.64 -7.44 -17.50
N ASP A 464 -27.48 -6.58 -18.50
CA ASP A 464 -26.92 -5.23 -18.35
C ASP A 464 -27.84 -4.29 -17.58
N LEU A 465 -29.16 -4.46 -17.71
CA LEU A 465 -30.16 -3.58 -17.08
C LEU A 465 -30.11 -3.62 -15.54
N ASP A 466 -29.83 -4.76 -14.93
CA ASP A 466 -29.76 -4.86 -13.47
C ASP A 466 -28.49 -4.20 -12.91
N GLU A 467 -27.36 -4.33 -13.61
CA GLU A 467 -26.11 -3.66 -13.24
C GLU A 467 -26.19 -2.15 -13.44
N ASP A 468 -26.75 -1.72 -14.56
CA ASP A 468 -26.98 -0.30 -14.84
C ASP A 468 -27.95 0.33 -13.82
N MET A 469 -29.01 -0.38 -13.44
CA MET A 469 -29.90 0.08 -12.39
C MET A 469 -29.22 0.17 -11.03
N GLN A 470 -28.33 -0.78 -10.69
CA GLN A 470 -27.52 -0.72 -9.47
C GLN A 470 -26.51 0.42 -9.51
N MET A 471 -25.88 0.65 -10.65
CA MET A 471 -24.97 1.79 -10.84
C MET A 471 -25.71 3.12 -10.73
N LEU A 472 -26.87 3.27 -11.38
CA LEU A 472 -27.71 4.45 -11.27
C LEU A 472 -28.19 4.68 -9.83
N ALA A 473 -28.52 3.62 -9.10
CA ALA A 473 -28.87 3.70 -7.70
C ALA A 473 -27.68 4.20 -6.85
N LYS A 474 -26.48 3.67 -7.11
CA LYS A 474 -25.24 4.13 -6.44
C LYS A 474 -24.92 5.59 -6.76
N LEU A 475 -25.07 6.01 -8.01
CA LEU A 475 -24.87 7.42 -8.42
C LEU A 475 -25.88 8.36 -7.78
N LYS A 476 -27.16 7.99 -7.71
CA LYS A 476 -28.19 8.76 -7.00
C LYS A 476 -27.87 8.88 -5.51
N GLU A 477 -27.42 7.79 -4.88
CA GLU A 477 -27.01 7.76 -3.48
C GLU A 477 -25.77 8.64 -3.23
N GLU A 478 -24.79 8.64 -4.14
CA GLU A 478 -23.62 9.51 -4.07
C GLU A 478 -24.01 10.98 -4.18
N LYS A 479 -24.83 11.35 -5.20
CA LYS A 479 -25.32 12.71 -5.37
C LYS A 479 -26.10 13.20 -4.15
N GLN A 480 -26.98 12.37 -3.61
CA GLN A 480 -27.73 12.68 -2.39
C GLN A 480 -26.77 12.86 -1.18
N HIS A 481 -25.74 12.03 -1.08
CA HIS A 481 -24.75 12.14 -0.01
C HIS A 481 -23.91 13.42 -0.13
N VAL A 482 -23.59 13.87 -1.34
CA VAL A 482 -22.89 15.15 -1.58
C VAL A 482 -23.76 16.35 -1.20
N GLN A 483 -25.05 16.32 -1.54
CA GLN A 483 -25.99 17.41 -1.23
C GLN A 483 -26.29 17.50 0.28
N PHE A 484 -26.50 16.36 0.94
CA PHE A 484 -26.86 16.25 2.36
C PHE A 484 -25.92 15.30 3.09
N PRO A 485 -24.68 15.70 3.36
CA PRO A 485 -23.67 14.81 3.91
C PRO A 485 -24.06 14.34 5.31
N ASP A 486 -24.17 13.00 5.46
CA ASP A 486 -24.47 12.31 6.72
C ASP A 486 -25.87 12.60 7.31
N GLU A 487 -26.75 13.31 6.61
CA GLU A 487 -28.12 13.54 7.07
C GLU A 487 -28.93 12.25 7.07
N VAL A 488 -29.62 12.01 8.16
CA VAL A 488 -30.42 10.81 8.37
C VAL A 488 -31.77 11.18 8.92
N ASP A 489 -32.82 10.82 8.21
CA ASP A 489 -34.19 11.00 8.66
C ASP A 489 -34.57 10.02 9.77
N THR A 490 -35.34 10.48 10.74
CA THR A 490 -35.92 9.64 11.80
C THR A 490 -37.32 9.22 11.34
N PRO A 491 -37.57 7.93 11.02
CA PRO A 491 -38.91 7.48 10.68
C PRO A 491 -39.80 7.48 11.94
N ALA A 492 -41.09 7.75 11.74
CA ALA A 492 -42.05 7.82 12.85
C ALA A 492 -42.33 6.46 13.53
N ASN A 493 -42.14 5.37 12.78
CA ASN A 493 -42.44 3.98 13.21
C ASN A 493 -41.33 3.35 14.03
N VAL A 494 -40.10 3.88 14.02
CA VAL A 494 -38.98 3.32 14.77
C VAL A 494 -38.48 4.34 15.75
N THR A 495 -38.36 3.93 17.01
CA THR A 495 -37.87 4.84 18.07
C THR A 495 -36.43 5.26 17.79
N ALA A 496 -36.13 6.55 17.86
CA ALA A 496 -34.78 7.06 17.59
C ALA A 496 -33.74 6.48 18.57
N ARG A 497 -34.11 6.22 19.82
CA ARG A 497 -33.26 5.59 20.85
C ARG A 497 -32.77 4.19 20.42
N SER A 498 -33.63 3.36 19.82
CA SER A 498 -33.25 2.03 19.37
C SER A 498 -32.37 2.09 18.11
N ARG A 499 -32.74 2.95 17.16
CA ARG A 499 -32.00 3.14 15.93
C ARG A 499 -30.57 3.68 16.14
N PHE A 500 -30.42 4.62 17.08
CA PHE A 500 -29.15 5.28 17.38
C PHE A 500 -28.55 4.82 18.72
N ALA A 501 -28.94 3.67 19.27
CA ALA A 501 -28.43 3.15 20.54
C ALA A 501 -26.90 3.07 20.61
N ARG A 502 -26.24 2.72 19.48
CA ARG A 502 -24.78 2.63 19.36
C ARG A 502 -24.09 3.94 18.96
N TYR A 503 -24.83 5.05 18.87
CA TYR A 503 -24.28 6.36 18.57
C TYR A 503 -24.12 7.18 19.84
N ARG A 504 -23.10 8.03 19.86
CA ARG A 504 -22.82 8.96 20.96
C ARG A 504 -22.70 10.39 20.47
N GLY A 505 -23.02 11.35 21.31
CA GLY A 505 -22.80 12.77 21.08
C GLY A 505 -21.35 13.12 21.44
N LEU A 506 -20.70 13.96 20.64
CA LEU A 506 -19.39 14.56 20.95
C LEU A 506 -19.51 16.08 20.94
N LYS A 507 -18.95 16.75 21.97
CA LYS A 507 -18.86 18.21 21.97
C LYS A 507 -17.98 18.72 20.81
N SER A 508 -16.87 18.04 20.53
CA SER A 508 -16.01 18.30 19.40
C SER A 508 -15.47 16.99 18.85
N PHE A 509 -15.55 16.81 17.53
CA PHE A 509 -14.99 15.64 16.89
C PHE A 509 -13.45 15.59 17.04
N ARG A 510 -12.81 16.75 17.08
CA ARG A 510 -11.34 16.85 17.16
C ARG A 510 -10.83 16.56 18.58
N THR A 511 -11.39 17.23 19.60
CA THR A 511 -10.83 17.26 20.97
C THR A 511 -11.44 16.24 21.93
N SER A 512 -12.73 15.85 21.76
CA SER A 512 -13.34 14.90 22.69
C SER A 512 -12.61 13.56 22.70
N PRO A 513 -12.26 13.00 23.86
CA PRO A 513 -11.57 11.72 23.94
C PRO A 513 -12.47 10.58 23.44
N TRP A 514 -11.84 9.54 22.95
CA TRP A 514 -12.48 8.29 22.56
C TRP A 514 -11.48 7.15 22.79
N ASP A 515 -11.82 6.21 23.64
CA ASP A 515 -10.98 5.07 23.94
C ASP A 515 -10.91 4.13 22.71
N PRO A 516 -9.71 3.87 22.15
CA PRO A 516 -9.56 2.94 21.03
C PRO A 516 -9.88 1.49 21.40
N LYS A 517 -9.88 1.11 22.68
CA LYS A 517 -10.14 -0.26 23.13
C LYS A 517 -11.60 -0.51 23.54
N GLU A 518 -12.44 0.52 23.53
CA GLU A 518 -13.84 0.44 23.95
C GLU A 518 -14.71 -0.26 22.91
N ASN A 519 -15.57 -1.20 23.36
CA ASN A 519 -16.59 -1.89 22.55
C ASN A 519 -16.06 -2.48 21.23
N LEU A 520 -14.95 -3.20 21.30
CA LEU A 520 -14.36 -3.87 20.17
C LEU A 520 -15.21 -5.07 19.72
N PRO A 521 -15.33 -5.34 18.41
CA PRO A 521 -15.94 -6.57 17.92
C PRO A 521 -15.06 -7.78 18.24
N SER A 522 -15.67 -8.98 18.26
CA SER A 522 -14.97 -10.25 18.53
C SER A 522 -13.77 -10.50 17.61
N ASP A 523 -13.82 -10.01 16.36
CA ASP A 523 -12.73 -10.15 15.41
C ASP A 523 -11.42 -9.49 15.89
N TYR A 524 -11.49 -8.49 16.79
CA TYR A 524 -10.29 -7.85 17.35
C TYR A 524 -9.52 -8.74 18.35
N ALA A 525 -10.12 -9.80 18.86
CA ALA A 525 -9.41 -10.78 19.68
C ALA A 525 -8.51 -11.70 18.85
N ARG A 526 -8.83 -11.88 17.55
CA ARG A 526 -8.12 -12.78 16.64
C ARG A 526 -6.92 -12.12 15.93
N ILE A 527 -6.80 -10.78 16.01
CA ILE A 527 -5.72 -10.06 15.31
C ILE A 527 -4.44 -10.04 16.11
N PHE A 528 -3.32 -10.00 15.40
CA PHE A 528 -2.02 -9.76 16.00
C PHE A 528 -1.82 -8.27 16.26
N GLN A 529 -1.40 -7.91 17.47
CA GLN A 529 -1.13 -6.55 17.89
C GLN A 529 0.33 -6.39 18.27
N PHE A 530 0.97 -5.33 17.78
CA PHE A 530 2.36 -5.00 18.14
C PHE A 530 2.39 -4.12 19.38
N GLU A 531 3.28 -4.39 20.32
CA GLU A 531 3.62 -3.43 21.38
C GLU A 531 4.24 -2.17 20.78
N ASN A 532 5.25 -2.36 19.92
CA ASN A 532 5.90 -1.27 19.19
C ASN A 532 6.22 -1.67 17.76
N PHE A 533 5.34 -1.31 16.82
CA PHE A 533 5.48 -1.60 15.40
C PHE A 533 6.79 -1.08 14.78
N LYS A 534 7.22 0.13 15.16
CA LYS A 534 8.45 0.73 14.60
C LYS A 534 9.70 -0.05 15.01
N ARG A 535 9.78 -0.49 16.28
CA ARG A 535 10.90 -1.27 16.81
C ARG A 535 10.93 -2.67 16.18
N THR A 536 9.78 -3.34 16.11
CA THR A 536 9.68 -4.68 15.50
C THR A 536 10.03 -4.62 14.02
N LYS A 537 9.47 -3.66 13.26
CA LYS A 537 9.83 -3.45 11.85
C LYS A 537 11.35 -3.30 11.66
N LYS A 538 12.00 -2.46 12.47
CA LYS A 538 13.43 -2.23 12.37
C LYS A 538 14.21 -3.52 12.60
N ARG A 539 13.81 -4.32 13.59
CA ARG A 539 14.42 -5.63 13.89
C ARG A 539 14.23 -6.59 12.71
N CYS A 540 13.01 -6.82 12.26
CA CYS A 540 12.71 -7.77 11.18
C CYS A 540 13.39 -7.42 9.84
N VAL A 541 13.59 -6.13 9.56
CA VAL A 541 14.23 -5.68 8.31
C VAL A 541 15.76 -5.69 8.39
N GLU A 542 16.33 -5.36 9.57
CA GLU A 542 17.79 -5.26 9.78
C GLU A 542 18.44 -6.58 10.16
N GLU A 543 17.70 -7.57 10.65
CA GLU A 543 18.21 -8.90 10.92
C GLU A 543 18.54 -9.58 9.60
N ASP A 544 19.84 -9.72 9.32
CA ASP A 544 20.31 -10.59 8.25
C ASP A 544 20.43 -12.01 8.81
N MET A 545 19.90 -12.98 8.09
CA MET A 545 20.07 -14.38 8.41
C MET A 545 21.40 -14.85 7.84
N ASP A 546 22.23 -15.40 8.70
CA ASP A 546 23.54 -15.93 8.31
C ASP A 546 23.43 -17.38 7.76
N GLU A 547 22.29 -18.06 7.97
CA GLU A 547 22.03 -19.43 7.59
C GLU A 547 21.00 -19.53 6.46
N GLY A 548 21.19 -20.53 5.57
CA GLY A 548 20.29 -20.80 4.45
C GLY A 548 20.92 -20.62 3.07
N ALA A 549 20.10 -20.74 2.03
CA ALA A 549 20.51 -20.55 0.64
C ALA A 549 20.89 -19.09 0.37
N MET A 550 22.03 -18.86 -0.30
CA MET A 550 22.52 -17.50 -0.56
C MET A 550 22.01 -16.92 -1.88
N PRO A 551 21.84 -15.58 -1.97
CA PRO A 551 21.48 -14.93 -3.21
C PRO A 551 22.47 -15.23 -4.33
N GLY A 552 21.95 -15.55 -5.51
CA GLY A 552 22.75 -15.90 -6.68
C GLY A 552 22.86 -17.41 -6.94
N TRP A 553 22.49 -18.23 -5.97
CA TRP A 553 22.46 -19.66 -6.17
C TRP A 553 21.24 -20.08 -6.99
N TYR A 554 21.41 -21.15 -7.78
CA TYR A 554 20.30 -21.83 -8.46
C TYR A 554 19.76 -22.88 -7.49
N VAL A 555 18.50 -22.78 -7.13
CA VAL A 555 17.90 -23.57 -6.06
C VAL A 555 16.54 -24.12 -6.48
N THR A 556 16.21 -25.31 -5.97
CA THR A 556 14.88 -25.89 -6.05
C THR A 556 14.24 -25.80 -4.66
N VAL A 557 13.12 -25.10 -4.57
CA VAL A 557 12.36 -24.93 -3.34
C VAL A 557 11.16 -25.87 -3.35
N HIS A 558 11.04 -26.72 -2.35
CA HIS A 558 9.92 -27.64 -2.18
C HIS A 558 8.89 -26.99 -1.26
N VAL A 559 7.76 -26.60 -1.82
CA VAL A 559 6.66 -25.93 -1.11
C VAL A 559 5.56 -26.92 -0.79
N ALA A 560 5.23 -27.07 0.48
CA ALA A 560 4.26 -28.03 0.99
C ALA A 560 2.82 -27.54 0.89
N ASN A 561 1.89 -28.49 0.83
CA ASN A 561 0.44 -28.25 0.95
C ASN A 561 -0.15 -27.26 -0.08
N VAL A 562 0.41 -27.22 -1.29
CA VAL A 562 -0.13 -26.38 -2.35
C VAL A 562 -1.39 -27.05 -2.95
N PRO A 563 -2.52 -26.30 -3.08
CA PRO A 563 -3.76 -26.85 -3.65
C PRO A 563 -3.58 -27.30 -5.10
N LYS A 564 -4.17 -28.43 -5.46
CA LYS A 564 -4.19 -28.96 -6.84
C LYS A 564 -4.75 -27.94 -7.84
N ALA A 565 -5.72 -27.11 -7.43
CA ALA A 565 -6.28 -26.02 -8.22
C ALA A 565 -5.21 -25.04 -8.74
N PHE A 566 -4.03 -24.96 -8.08
CA PHE A 566 -2.90 -24.16 -8.56
C PHE A 566 -2.41 -24.65 -9.92
N ILE A 567 -2.16 -25.95 -10.05
CA ILE A 567 -1.63 -26.51 -11.29
C ILE A 567 -2.70 -26.60 -12.39
N GLU A 568 -3.96 -26.83 -12.00
CA GLU A 568 -5.08 -26.84 -12.94
C GLU A 568 -5.35 -25.46 -13.55
N GLY A 569 -5.13 -24.39 -12.75
CA GLY A 569 -5.23 -22.99 -13.20
C GLY A 569 -3.94 -22.42 -13.80
N TYR A 570 -2.84 -23.18 -13.76
CA TYR A 570 -1.57 -22.72 -14.27
C TYR A 570 -1.54 -22.71 -15.80
N GLN A 571 -1.25 -21.56 -16.36
CA GLN A 571 -1.05 -21.40 -17.80
C GLN A 571 0.45 -21.38 -18.11
N PRO A 572 0.95 -22.24 -19.02
CA PRO A 572 2.33 -22.18 -19.47
C PRO A 572 2.67 -20.77 -19.98
N GLY A 573 3.81 -20.24 -19.53
CA GLY A 573 4.19 -18.84 -19.83
C GLY A 573 3.71 -17.80 -18.83
N SER A 574 2.95 -18.17 -17.79
CA SER A 574 2.70 -17.32 -16.64
C SER A 574 3.83 -17.46 -15.61
N PRO A 575 4.41 -16.37 -15.10
CA PRO A 575 5.52 -16.45 -14.16
C PRO A 575 5.02 -16.93 -12.79
N VAL A 576 5.64 -17.95 -12.25
CA VAL A 576 5.46 -18.33 -10.85
C VAL A 576 6.58 -17.67 -10.04
N VAL A 577 6.19 -16.89 -9.05
CA VAL A 577 7.15 -16.16 -8.20
C VAL A 577 6.94 -16.58 -6.75
N LEU A 578 8.03 -16.94 -6.08
CA LEU A 578 8.05 -17.20 -4.65
C LEU A 578 8.68 -16.01 -3.92
N PHE A 579 8.02 -15.51 -2.89
CA PHE A 579 8.56 -14.49 -1.99
C PHE A 579 8.71 -15.06 -0.59
N GLY A 580 9.92 -15.05 -0.02
CA GLY A 580 10.10 -15.39 1.38
C GLY A 580 9.52 -14.31 2.29
N LEU A 581 8.82 -14.72 3.34
CA LEU A 581 8.19 -13.83 4.30
C LEU A 581 9.19 -13.39 5.39
N LEU A 582 9.02 -12.16 5.83
CA LEU A 582 9.67 -11.65 7.04
C LEU A 582 8.87 -12.09 8.27
N PRO A 583 9.49 -12.13 9.46
CA PRO A 583 8.79 -12.49 10.69
C PRO A 583 7.51 -11.69 10.89
N HIS A 584 6.45 -12.35 11.32
CA HIS A 584 5.10 -11.81 11.56
C HIS A 584 4.29 -11.42 10.30
N GLU A 585 4.83 -11.50 9.10
CA GLU A 585 4.08 -11.10 7.88
C GLU A 585 2.93 -12.05 7.52
N HIS A 586 2.92 -13.29 8.03
CA HIS A 586 1.81 -14.24 7.86
C HIS A 586 0.61 -13.91 8.77
N LYS A 587 0.84 -13.18 9.88
CA LYS A 587 -0.19 -12.87 10.87
C LYS A 587 -1.13 -11.77 10.38
N VAL A 588 -2.43 -11.92 10.64
CA VAL A 588 -3.46 -10.94 10.25
C VAL A 588 -3.59 -9.86 11.31
N SER A 589 -3.70 -8.63 10.86
CA SER A 589 -3.98 -7.44 11.67
C SER A 589 -4.84 -6.44 10.90
N ILE A 590 -5.09 -5.27 11.49
CA ILE A 590 -5.78 -4.18 10.81
C ILE A 590 -4.75 -3.33 10.09
N VAL A 591 -4.90 -3.29 8.77
CA VAL A 591 -3.98 -2.60 7.87
C VAL A 591 -4.66 -1.39 7.25
N HIS A 592 -3.92 -0.29 7.16
CA HIS A 592 -4.39 0.98 6.61
C HIS A 592 -3.62 1.34 5.36
N PHE A 593 -4.33 1.57 4.27
CA PHE A 593 -3.79 2.01 3.00
C PHE A 593 -4.24 3.42 2.68
N VAL A 594 -3.32 4.31 2.37
CA VAL A 594 -3.66 5.61 1.78
C VAL A 594 -3.82 5.40 0.30
N VAL A 595 -5.02 5.62 -0.20
CA VAL A 595 -5.35 5.42 -1.61
C VAL A 595 -6.00 6.67 -2.20
N LYS A 596 -5.74 6.89 -3.47
CA LYS A 596 -6.33 7.98 -4.25
C LYS A 596 -7.01 7.40 -5.49
N LYS A 597 -8.26 7.76 -5.71
CA LYS A 597 -9.03 7.35 -6.89
C LYS A 597 -8.35 7.85 -8.16
N CYS A 598 -8.27 6.99 -9.19
CA CYS A 598 -7.77 7.37 -10.50
C CYS A 598 -8.73 8.37 -11.15
N ALA A 599 -8.18 9.31 -11.93
CA ALA A 599 -8.98 10.38 -12.55
C ALA A 599 -9.94 9.84 -13.61
N ASP A 600 -9.55 8.78 -14.28
CA ASP A 600 -10.28 8.16 -15.39
C ASP A 600 -11.50 7.33 -14.94
N VAL A 601 -11.66 7.12 -13.62
CA VAL A 601 -12.75 6.32 -13.05
C VAL A 601 -13.87 7.23 -12.57
N GLU A 602 -14.95 7.27 -13.31
CA GLU A 602 -16.16 8.03 -12.95
C GLU A 602 -17.06 7.28 -11.97
N GLN A 603 -17.06 5.96 -12.00
CA GLN A 603 -17.93 5.12 -11.18
C GLN A 603 -17.74 5.36 -9.68
N PRO A 604 -18.86 5.47 -8.90
CA PRO A 604 -18.78 5.61 -7.45
C PRO A 604 -18.34 4.30 -6.79
N ILE A 605 -17.27 4.37 -6.01
CA ILE A 605 -16.77 3.24 -5.22
C ILE A 605 -17.28 3.41 -3.79
N ARG A 606 -18.15 2.52 -3.37
CA ARG A 606 -18.75 2.55 -2.04
C ARG A 606 -17.86 1.84 -1.02
N SER A 607 -17.86 2.36 0.20
CA SER A 607 -17.26 1.67 1.35
C SER A 607 -17.93 0.32 1.57
N LYS A 608 -17.14 -0.74 1.74
CA LYS A 608 -17.52 -2.15 1.88
C LYS A 608 -17.82 -2.88 0.56
N ASP A 609 -17.64 -2.26 -0.60
CA ASP A 609 -17.62 -3.00 -1.86
C ASP A 609 -16.39 -3.91 -1.90
N ARG A 610 -16.50 -5.08 -2.54
CA ARG A 610 -15.36 -5.99 -2.72
C ARG A 610 -14.36 -5.35 -3.68
N LEU A 611 -13.11 -5.23 -3.23
CA LEU A 611 -12.01 -4.71 -4.03
C LEU A 611 -10.82 -5.66 -3.96
N ILE A 612 -10.04 -5.69 -5.02
CA ILE A 612 -8.82 -6.47 -5.11
C ILE A 612 -7.64 -5.54 -4.83
N PHE A 613 -6.81 -5.93 -3.88
CA PHE A 613 -5.63 -5.19 -3.45
C PHE A 613 -4.36 -5.89 -3.92
N HIS A 614 -3.51 -5.20 -4.67
CA HIS A 614 -2.14 -5.58 -4.90
C HIS A 614 -1.25 -4.72 -4.03
N VAL A 615 -0.65 -5.30 -3.01
CA VAL A 615 0.16 -4.58 -2.01
C VAL A 615 1.57 -5.15 -2.01
N GLY A 616 2.51 -4.43 -2.62
CA GLY A 616 3.87 -4.93 -2.77
C GLY A 616 3.88 -6.27 -3.52
N TYR A 617 4.27 -7.34 -2.83
CA TYR A 617 4.32 -8.69 -3.39
C TYR A 617 2.99 -9.45 -3.26
N ARG A 618 2.12 -9.07 -2.30
CA ARG A 618 0.83 -9.75 -2.03
C ARG A 618 -0.29 -9.30 -2.95
N ARG A 619 -1.22 -10.21 -3.18
CA ARG A 619 -2.48 -9.97 -3.89
C ARG A 619 -3.62 -10.65 -3.12
N PHE A 620 -4.70 -9.93 -2.82
CA PHE A 620 -5.85 -10.44 -2.09
C PHE A 620 -7.10 -9.61 -2.36
N SER A 621 -8.27 -10.13 -2.04
CA SER A 621 -9.53 -9.39 -2.07
C SER A 621 -10.03 -9.11 -0.65
N ALA A 622 -10.63 -7.92 -0.45
CA ALA A 622 -11.23 -7.52 0.81
C ALA A 622 -12.25 -6.38 0.63
N ASN A 623 -13.10 -6.17 1.64
CA ASN A 623 -14.10 -5.12 1.65
C ASN A 623 -13.66 -3.97 2.58
N PRO A 624 -13.06 -2.88 2.06
CA PRO A 624 -12.51 -1.81 2.86
C PRO A 624 -13.58 -0.90 3.46
N ILE A 625 -13.25 -0.28 4.57
CA ILE A 625 -13.93 0.93 5.04
C ILE A 625 -13.05 2.15 4.73
N PHE A 626 -13.66 3.21 4.18
CA PHE A 626 -12.95 4.44 3.86
C PHE A 626 -13.05 5.46 4.98
N SER A 627 -11.96 6.16 5.23
CA SER A 627 -11.90 7.24 6.20
C SER A 627 -11.02 8.39 5.70
N GLN A 628 -11.25 9.59 6.22
CA GLN A 628 -10.43 10.74 5.89
C GLN A 628 -8.97 10.54 6.31
N HIS A 629 -8.05 11.01 5.47
CA HIS A 629 -6.62 11.06 5.78
C HIS A 629 -6.31 12.37 6.50
N THR A 630 -6.38 12.37 7.83
CA THR A 630 -6.13 13.53 8.69
C THR A 630 -5.14 13.17 9.79
N LEU A 631 -4.48 14.16 10.38
CA LEU A 631 -3.52 14.01 11.49
C LEU A 631 -4.22 13.95 12.87
N GLY A 632 -5.44 13.54 12.96
CA GLY A 632 -6.17 13.44 14.22
C GLY A 632 -6.15 12.05 14.84
N SER A 633 -6.58 11.92 16.09
CA SER A 633 -6.84 10.62 16.75
C SER A 633 -8.11 9.94 16.21
N LYS A 634 -9.04 10.73 15.69
CA LYS A 634 -10.33 10.26 15.15
C LYS A 634 -10.46 10.69 13.68
N HIS A 635 -10.96 9.79 12.85
CA HIS A 635 -11.10 9.97 11.42
C HIS A 635 -12.56 9.79 11.01
N LYS A 636 -13.05 10.72 10.19
CA LYS A 636 -14.42 10.61 9.69
C LYS A 636 -14.52 9.47 8.68
N PHE A 637 -15.56 8.64 8.82
CA PHE A 637 -15.91 7.61 7.85
C PHE A 637 -16.44 8.26 6.57
N GLU A 638 -15.93 7.80 5.42
CA GLU A 638 -16.41 8.20 4.10
C GLU A 638 -17.21 7.06 3.48
N ARG A 639 -18.41 7.39 3.01
CA ARG A 639 -19.33 6.41 2.42
C ARG A 639 -18.89 5.99 1.02
N PHE A 640 -18.38 6.95 0.26
CA PHE A 640 -17.82 6.77 -1.07
C PHE A 640 -16.37 7.24 -1.11
N MET A 641 -15.60 6.71 -2.04
CA MET A 641 -14.24 7.18 -2.29
C MET A 641 -14.33 8.51 -3.06
N PRO A 642 -13.90 9.63 -2.47
CA PRO A 642 -13.97 10.93 -3.15
C PRO A 642 -12.94 11.01 -4.29
N THR A 643 -13.28 11.74 -5.33
CA THR A 643 -12.38 12.09 -6.41
C THR A 643 -11.39 13.16 -5.96
N GLY A 644 -10.14 13.07 -6.40
CA GLY A 644 -9.12 14.11 -6.17
C GLY A 644 -8.42 14.09 -4.82
N THR A 645 -9.06 13.64 -3.74
CA THR A 645 -8.48 13.57 -2.39
C THR A 645 -8.06 12.15 -2.02
N ALA A 646 -7.00 12.04 -1.20
CA ALA A 646 -6.57 10.75 -0.68
C ALA A 646 -7.44 10.34 0.53
N VAL A 647 -7.81 9.08 0.56
CA VAL A 647 -8.55 8.45 1.66
C VAL A 647 -7.76 7.28 2.24
N VAL A 648 -8.12 6.88 3.43
CA VAL A 648 -7.55 5.70 4.06
C VAL A 648 -8.54 4.54 3.96
N ALA A 649 -8.14 3.49 3.27
CA ALA A 649 -8.83 2.21 3.23
C ALA A 649 -8.32 1.34 4.39
N THR A 650 -9.24 0.85 5.23
CA THR A 650 -8.95 -0.01 6.37
C THR A 650 -9.54 -1.38 6.15
N VAL A 651 -8.71 -2.42 6.26
CA VAL A 651 -9.08 -3.83 6.07
C VAL A 651 -8.39 -4.73 7.09
N TYR A 652 -8.93 -5.93 7.30
CA TYR A 652 -8.16 -7.03 7.87
C TYR A 652 -7.31 -7.64 6.77
N ALA A 653 -6.01 -7.70 6.97
CA ALA A 653 -5.06 -8.28 6.02
C ALA A 653 -3.78 -8.73 6.75
N PRO A 654 -2.98 -9.61 6.14
CA PRO A 654 -1.68 -9.94 6.65
C PRO A 654 -0.79 -8.72 6.82
N ILE A 655 0.04 -8.74 7.84
CA ILE A 655 0.96 -7.65 8.16
C ILE A 655 1.96 -7.44 7.03
N LEU A 656 2.18 -6.19 6.71
CA LEU A 656 3.17 -5.75 5.72
C LEU A 656 3.98 -4.61 6.31
N PHE A 657 5.27 -4.59 6.02
CA PHE A 657 6.15 -3.51 6.46
C PHE A 657 6.25 -2.42 5.38
N PRO A 658 5.92 -1.15 5.73
CA PRO A 658 6.08 -0.04 4.79
C PRO A 658 7.59 0.24 4.49
N PRO A 659 7.90 0.81 3.32
CA PRO A 659 6.97 1.25 2.29
C PRO A 659 6.54 0.11 1.36
N SER A 660 5.26 0.02 1.09
CA SER A 660 4.71 -0.90 0.10
C SER A 660 3.69 -0.16 -0.76
N PRO A 661 3.82 -0.17 -2.08
CA PRO A 661 2.85 0.42 -2.98
C PRO A 661 1.57 -0.41 -3.00
N VAL A 662 0.47 0.23 -3.32
CA VAL A 662 -0.87 -0.37 -3.37
C VAL A 662 -1.55 -0.02 -4.68
N LEU A 663 -2.03 -1.04 -5.39
CA LEU A 663 -2.97 -0.90 -6.48
C LEU A 663 -4.31 -1.49 -6.03
N VAL A 664 -5.39 -0.84 -6.37
CA VAL A 664 -6.74 -1.29 -6.05
C VAL A 664 -7.50 -1.49 -7.35
N PHE A 665 -7.99 -2.71 -7.54
CA PHE A 665 -8.80 -3.07 -8.70
C PHE A 665 -10.23 -3.35 -8.27
N GLN A 666 -11.16 -3.06 -9.15
CA GLN A 666 -12.56 -3.44 -9.04
C GLN A 666 -12.86 -4.48 -10.10
N GLU A 667 -13.50 -5.57 -9.71
CA GLU A 667 -13.96 -6.62 -10.59
C GLU A 667 -15.37 -6.30 -11.03
N THR A 668 -15.63 -6.36 -12.33
CA THR A 668 -16.97 -6.30 -12.92
C THR A 668 -17.60 -7.69 -12.91
N ALA A 669 -18.92 -7.78 -13.12
CA ALA A 669 -19.63 -9.07 -13.19
C ALA A 669 -19.08 -9.99 -14.29
N TYR A 670 -18.48 -9.44 -15.32
CA TYR A 670 -17.87 -10.20 -16.43
C TYR A 670 -16.46 -10.73 -16.12
N GLY A 671 -15.94 -10.47 -14.92
CA GLY A 671 -14.60 -10.88 -14.52
C GLY A 671 -13.48 -9.94 -15.03
N GLU A 672 -13.83 -8.81 -15.62
CA GLU A 672 -12.87 -7.77 -15.95
C GLU A 672 -12.41 -7.06 -14.68
N GLN A 673 -11.14 -6.75 -14.61
CA GLN A 673 -10.57 -6.08 -13.45
C GLN A 673 -9.94 -4.75 -13.89
N SER A 674 -10.57 -3.65 -13.48
CA SER A 674 -10.11 -2.29 -13.78
C SER A 674 -9.36 -1.68 -12.60
N LEU A 675 -8.28 -0.93 -12.87
CA LEU A 675 -7.57 -0.18 -11.85
C LEU A 675 -8.39 1.04 -11.43
N VAL A 676 -8.83 1.08 -10.17
CA VAL A 676 -9.69 2.16 -9.66
C VAL A 676 -8.97 3.14 -8.75
N ALA A 677 -7.94 2.68 -8.04
CA ALA A 677 -7.16 3.57 -7.18
C ALA A 677 -5.71 3.11 -7.03
N THR A 678 -4.84 4.04 -6.73
CA THR A 678 -3.43 3.78 -6.42
C THR A 678 -3.06 4.42 -5.09
N GLY A 679 -2.05 3.84 -4.41
CA GLY A 679 -1.68 4.36 -3.11
C GLY A 679 -0.48 3.69 -2.49
N THR A 680 -0.39 3.80 -1.17
CA THR A 680 0.69 3.23 -0.36
C THR A 680 0.19 2.72 0.98
N LEU A 681 0.92 1.78 1.55
CA LEU A 681 0.70 1.33 2.92
C LEU A 681 1.02 2.46 3.92
N LEU A 682 0.05 2.81 4.76
CA LEU A 682 0.20 3.83 5.80
C LEU A 682 0.81 3.22 7.08
N SER A 683 0.08 2.30 7.67
CA SER A 683 0.46 1.69 8.96
C SER A 683 -0.36 0.43 9.24
N VAL A 684 0.12 -0.36 10.18
CA VAL A 684 -0.62 -1.45 10.81
C VAL A 684 -0.94 -1.00 12.24
N ASN A 685 -2.17 -0.56 12.48
CA ASN A 685 -2.58 0.00 13.77
C ASN A 685 -4.05 -0.30 14.07
N PRO A 686 -4.37 -1.20 14.99
CA PRO A 686 -5.74 -1.51 15.38
C PRO A 686 -6.44 -0.37 16.15
N ASP A 687 -5.68 0.57 16.72
CA ASP A 687 -6.22 1.65 17.56
C ASP A 687 -6.80 2.82 16.76
N ARG A 688 -6.65 2.81 15.42
CA ARG A 688 -7.20 3.87 14.57
C ARG A 688 -8.73 3.94 14.69
N ILE A 689 -9.25 5.06 15.12
CA ILE A 689 -10.69 5.27 15.29
C ILE A 689 -11.29 5.86 14.02
N VAL A 690 -12.20 5.10 13.40
CA VAL A 690 -13.01 5.54 12.26
C VAL A 690 -14.44 5.74 12.76
N ALA A 691 -14.96 6.97 12.71
CA ALA A 691 -16.27 7.30 13.20
C ALA A 691 -17.22 7.78 12.09
N LYS A 692 -18.35 7.09 11.94
CA LYS A 692 -19.45 7.51 11.08
C LYS A 692 -20.25 8.59 11.80
N ARG A 693 -20.47 9.72 11.13
CA ARG A 693 -21.37 10.77 11.61
C ARG A 693 -22.79 10.51 11.11
N ALA A 694 -23.77 10.78 11.94
CA ALA A 694 -25.17 10.89 11.58
C ALA A 694 -25.67 12.26 12.04
N VAL A 695 -26.32 13.00 11.17
CA VAL A 695 -26.83 14.33 11.45
C VAL A 695 -28.36 14.24 11.44
N LEU A 696 -28.99 14.52 12.58
CA LEU A 696 -30.44 14.66 12.68
C LEU A 696 -30.80 16.12 12.53
N SER A 697 -31.78 16.43 11.72
CA SER A 697 -32.26 17.79 11.47
C SER A 697 -33.62 18.05 12.12
N GLY A 698 -33.82 19.24 12.61
CA GLY A 698 -35.09 19.69 13.19
C GLY A 698 -35.34 21.16 12.88
N TYR A 699 -36.62 21.53 12.81
CA TYR A 699 -37.03 22.87 12.42
C TYR A 699 -37.65 23.63 13.58
N PRO A 700 -37.36 24.93 13.76
CA PRO A 700 -37.97 25.74 14.80
C PRO A 700 -39.46 25.99 14.49
N PHE A 701 -40.30 25.64 15.43
CA PHE A 701 -41.76 25.89 15.38
C PHE A 701 -42.12 27.23 16.01
N LYS A 702 -41.57 27.50 17.20
CA LYS A 702 -41.80 28.72 17.96
C LYS A 702 -40.49 29.24 18.51
N ILE A 703 -40.18 30.50 18.28
CA ILE A 703 -38.93 31.11 18.74
C ILE A 703 -39.24 32.23 19.77
N ASN A 704 -38.48 32.20 20.84
CA ASN A 704 -38.49 33.27 21.86
C ASN A 704 -37.04 33.62 22.23
N LYS A 705 -36.49 34.63 21.56
CA LYS A 705 -35.08 35.07 21.72
C LYS A 705 -34.08 33.93 21.63
N ARG A 706 -33.55 33.41 22.75
CA ARG A 706 -32.60 32.30 22.85
C ARG A 706 -33.28 30.94 23.02
N SER A 707 -34.55 30.87 23.27
CA SER A 707 -35.31 29.63 23.44
C SER A 707 -36.13 29.36 22.20
N ALA A 708 -36.12 28.14 21.70
CA ALA A 708 -36.92 27.71 20.55
C ALA A 708 -37.60 26.38 20.84
N VAL A 709 -38.79 26.19 20.30
CA VAL A 709 -39.46 24.89 20.23
C VAL A 709 -39.14 24.29 18.86
N ILE A 710 -38.54 23.09 18.86
CA ILE A 710 -38.09 22.39 17.66
C ILE A 710 -39.01 21.21 17.41
N ARG A 711 -39.29 20.92 16.11
CA ARG A 711 -40.11 19.80 15.65
C ARG A 711 -39.39 19.00 14.54
N TYR A 712 -39.91 17.80 14.27
CA TYR A 712 -39.44 16.87 13.21
C TYR A 712 -38.09 16.22 13.43
N MET A 713 -37.39 16.45 14.55
CA MET A 713 -36.16 15.73 14.88
C MET A 713 -36.49 14.41 15.61
N PHE A 714 -37.44 14.42 16.50
CA PHE A 714 -37.94 13.23 17.21
C PHE A 714 -39.47 13.22 17.19
N PHE A 715 -40.07 12.05 17.40
CA PHE A 715 -41.53 11.88 17.39
C PHE A 715 -42.06 11.45 18.76
N ASN A 716 -41.20 10.91 19.63
CA ASN A 716 -41.54 10.42 20.94
C ASN A 716 -40.93 11.27 22.08
N ARG A 717 -41.62 11.41 23.16
CA ARG A 717 -41.14 12.12 24.38
C ARG A 717 -39.90 11.43 24.98
N GLU A 718 -39.89 10.11 24.99
CA GLU A 718 -38.83 9.28 25.54
C GLU A 718 -37.52 9.47 24.79
N ASP A 719 -37.58 9.56 23.47
CA ASP A 719 -36.42 9.82 22.61
C ASP A 719 -35.78 11.19 22.92
N ILE A 720 -36.60 12.22 23.14
CA ILE A 720 -36.12 13.54 23.54
C ILE A 720 -35.38 13.50 24.87
N SER A 721 -35.91 12.73 25.83
CA SER A 721 -35.27 12.57 27.14
C SER A 721 -33.96 11.81 27.07
N TRP A 722 -33.91 10.80 26.17
CA TRP A 722 -32.68 10.02 25.92
C TRP A 722 -31.55 10.87 25.33
N PHE A 723 -31.85 11.73 24.35
CA PHE A 723 -30.85 12.56 23.67
C PHE A 723 -30.65 13.95 24.30
N LYS A 724 -31.25 14.19 25.46
CA LYS A 724 -31.16 15.48 26.18
C LYS A 724 -29.71 15.95 26.44
N PRO A 725 -28.74 15.08 26.77
CA PRO A 725 -27.37 15.48 27.06
C PRO A 725 -26.59 15.91 25.80
N VAL A 726 -27.07 15.56 24.61
CA VAL A 726 -26.34 15.84 23.37
C VAL A 726 -26.48 17.31 22.99
N GLU A 727 -25.35 17.94 22.63
CA GLU A 727 -25.30 19.32 22.17
C GLU A 727 -25.98 19.47 20.79
N LEU A 728 -26.81 20.51 20.69
CA LEU A 728 -27.44 20.92 19.43
C LEU A 728 -26.60 22.02 18.77
N ARG A 729 -26.59 22.02 17.43
CA ARG A 729 -25.93 23.05 16.63
C ARG A 729 -26.88 23.58 15.57
N THR A 730 -26.71 24.82 15.19
CA THR A 730 -27.43 25.40 14.03
C THR A 730 -26.51 25.54 12.85
N LYS A 731 -27.06 25.65 11.65
CA LYS A 731 -26.27 25.96 10.43
C LYS A 731 -25.43 27.23 10.60
N TRP A 732 -25.85 28.17 11.40
CA TRP A 732 -25.15 29.43 11.70
C TRP A 732 -24.15 29.34 12.87
N GLY A 733 -23.79 28.13 13.27
CA GLY A 733 -22.76 27.87 14.28
C GLY A 733 -23.18 28.10 15.73
N ARG A 734 -24.46 28.34 16.02
CA ARG A 734 -24.96 28.47 17.40
C ARG A 734 -25.02 27.13 18.06
N ARG A 735 -24.73 27.10 19.36
CA ARG A 735 -24.78 25.93 20.19
C ARG A 735 -25.94 26.00 21.16
N GLY A 736 -26.55 24.85 21.46
CA GLY A 736 -27.68 24.77 22.34
C GLY A 736 -27.85 23.39 22.94
N HIS A 737 -28.80 23.27 23.85
CA HIS A 737 -29.15 22.03 24.51
C HIS A 737 -30.66 21.89 24.62
N ILE A 738 -31.13 20.65 24.74
CA ILE A 738 -32.55 20.35 25.00
C ILE A 738 -32.85 20.62 26.46
N LYS A 739 -33.85 21.49 26.72
CA LYS A 739 -34.29 21.78 28.09
C LYS A 739 -35.32 20.77 28.57
N GLU A 740 -36.40 20.61 27.83
CA GLU A 740 -37.53 19.75 28.17
C GLU A 740 -38.36 19.32 26.96
N PRO A 741 -38.94 18.11 26.96
CA PRO A 741 -39.90 17.71 25.97
C PRO A 741 -41.23 18.47 26.18
N LEU A 742 -41.95 18.83 25.12
CA LEU A 742 -43.23 19.47 25.13
C LEU A 742 -44.30 18.57 24.51
N GLY A 743 -45.31 18.20 25.24
CA GLY A 743 -46.36 17.32 24.74
C GLY A 743 -45.89 15.89 24.43
N THR A 744 -46.68 15.20 23.61
CA THR A 744 -46.48 13.77 23.25
C THR A 744 -45.87 13.56 21.85
N HIS A 745 -45.94 14.61 21.04
CA HIS A 745 -45.63 14.50 19.56
C HIS A 745 -44.23 15.01 19.18
N GLY A 746 -43.24 14.78 20.01
CA GLY A 746 -41.85 15.04 19.66
C GLY A 746 -41.45 16.52 19.60
N HIS A 747 -42.24 17.43 20.12
CA HIS A 747 -41.84 18.81 20.29
C HIS A 747 -40.89 18.96 21.48
N MET A 748 -39.77 19.66 21.26
CA MET A 748 -38.78 19.87 22.33
C MET A 748 -38.44 21.36 22.44
N LYS A 749 -38.31 21.81 23.68
CA LYS A 749 -37.88 23.16 24.04
C LYS A 749 -36.35 23.15 24.17
N CYS A 750 -35.70 23.96 23.39
CA CYS A 750 -34.26 24.09 23.39
C CYS A 750 -33.82 25.50 23.74
N VAL A 751 -32.62 25.63 24.30
CA VAL A 751 -32.00 26.91 24.67
C VAL A 751 -30.66 27.01 23.93
N PHE A 752 -30.41 28.15 23.32
CA PHE A 752 -29.20 28.42 22.53
C PHE A 752 -28.41 29.59 23.14
N ASP A 753 -27.13 29.67 22.79
CA ASP A 753 -26.23 30.74 23.19
C ASP A 753 -26.61 32.11 22.60
N GLY A 754 -27.26 32.13 21.44
CA GLY A 754 -27.65 33.34 20.74
C GLY A 754 -29.11 33.35 20.26
N LYS A 755 -29.54 34.45 19.69
CA LYS A 755 -30.90 34.62 19.13
C LYS A 755 -31.07 33.72 17.90
N MET A 756 -32.17 32.97 17.87
CA MET A 756 -32.53 32.08 16.75
C MET A 756 -33.29 32.87 15.66
N LYS A 757 -33.10 32.47 14.41
CA LYS A 757 -33.88 32.91 13.25
C LYS A 757 -34.89 31.85 12.83
N SER A 758 -35.97 32.21 12.17
CA SER A 758 -37.01 31.24 11.72
C SER A 758 -36.52 30.28 10.66
N GLN A 759 -35.52 30.67 9.90
CA GLN A 759 -34.89 29.87 8.85
C GLN A 759 -33.74 28.99 9.34
N ASP A 760 -33.40 29.04 10.65
CA ASP A 760 -32.37 28.21 11.22
C ASP A 760 -32.79 26.76 11.26
N THR A 761 -31.98 25.85 10.74
CA THR A 761 -32.13 24.41 10.94
C THR A 761 -31.27 24.00 12.13
N VAL A 762 -31.87 23.25 13.05
CA VAL A 762 -31.18 22.74 14.22
C VAL A 762 -30.70 21.32 13.93
N LEU A 763 -29.43 21.09 14.16
CA LEU A 763 -28.74 19.85 13.86
C LEU A 763 -28.25 19.19 15.15
N MET A 764 -28.39 17.87 15.22
CA MET A 764 -27.78 17.02 16.24
C MET A 764 -26.78 16.08 15.59
N ASN A 765 -25.53 16.16 16.00
CA ASN A 765 -24.46 15.30 15.46
C ASN A 765 -24.23 14.11 16.37
N LEU A 766 -24.44 12.93 15.82
CA LEU A 766 -24.20 11.66 16.52
C LEU A 766 -23.07 10.90 15.81
N TYR A 767 -22.27 10.18 16.57
CA TYR A 767 -21.11 9.46 16.06
C TYR A 767 -21.12 8.00 16.47
N LYS A 768 -20.77 7.11 15.55
CA LYS A 768 -20.63 5.68 15.79
C LYS A 768 -19.30 5.19 15.25
N ARG A 769 -18.53 4.44 16.03
CA ARG A 769 -17.32 3.78 15.56
C ARG A 769 -17.66 2.72 14.52
N MET A 770 -16.89 2.71 13.43
CA MET A 770 -17.02 1.74 12.34
C MET A 770 -15.81 0.81 12.35
N TYR A 771 -16.08 -0.46 12.12
CA TYR A 771 -15.06 -1.51 12.05
C TYR A 771 -15.11 -2.17 10.67
N PRO A 772 -13.96 -2.59 10.11
CA PRO A 772 -13.95 -3.45 8.93
C PRO A 772 -14.64 -4.78 9.25
N LYS A 773 -15.05 -5.52 8.26
CA LYS A 773 -15.49 -6.90 8.39
C LYS A 773 -14.36 -7.84 7.99
N TRP A 774 -14.32 -9.02 8.57
CA TRP A 774 -13.37 -10.07 8.20
C TRP A 774 -13.78 -10.66 6.85
N THR A 775 -13.19 -10.15 5.78
CA THR A 775 -13.49 -10.50 4.39
C THR A 775 -12.23 -10.76 3.57
N TYR A 776 -11.11 -10.91 4.26
CA TYR A 776 -9.84 -11.22 3.62
C TYR A 776 -9.91 -12.56 2.89
N ASN A 777 -9.53 -12.56 1.61
CA ASN A 777 -9.39 -13.77 0.80
C ASN A 777 -8.08 -13.66 0.01
N PRO A 778 -7.11 -14.56 0.25
CA PRO A 778 -5.84 -14.57 -0.46
C PRO A 778 -5.97 -15.06 -1.91
N HIS A 779 -7.02 -15.82 -2.21
CA HIS A 779 -7.24 -16.35 -3.54
C HIS A 779 -7.91 -15.28 -4.43
N VAL A 780 -7.23 -14.92 -5.49
CA VAL A 780 -7.71 -13.96 -6.49
C VAL A 780 -7.63 -14.63 -7.85
N THR A 781 -8.78 -14.79 -8.46
CA THR A 781 -8.90 -15.32 -9.83
C THR A 781 -8.17 -14.40 -10.82
N THR A 782 -7.51 -15.00 -11.80
CA THR A 782 -6.92 -14.24 -12.91
C THR A 782 -8.04 -13.57 -13.71
N PRO A 783 -7.89 -12.30 -14.12
CA PRO A 783 -8.90 -11.62 -14.92
C PRO A 783 -9.10 -12.36 -16.23
N THR A 784 -10.35 -12.44 -16.66
CA THR A 784 -10.66 -12.94 -17.98
C THR A 784 -10.00 -12.01 -18.99
N VAL A 785 -9.12 -12.53 -19.83
CA VAL A 785 -8.48 -11.74 -20.88
C VAL A 785 -9.55 -11.27 -21.85
N VAL A 786 -9.88 -9.99 -21.80
CA VAL A 786 -10.81 -9.40 -22.76
C VAL A 786 -10.14 -9.44 -24.13
N LYS A 787 -10.56 -10.35 -24.96
CA LYS A 787 -10.12 -10.40 -26.38
C LYS A 787 -10.56 -9.18 -27.18
N GLU A 788 -11.35 -8.29 -26.58
CA GLU A 788 -11.98 -7.13 -27.21
C GLU A 788 -11.52 -5.77 -26.65
N TYR A 789 -10.22 -5.49 -26.70
CA TYR A 789 -9.79 -4.13 -27.01
C TYR A 789 -9.68 -3.98 -28.54
N GLY A 790 -10.69 -4.42 -29.26
CA GLY A 790 -10.63 -4.49 -30.69
C GLY A 790 -11.92 -4.10 -31.34
N THR A 791 -11.80 -3.16 -32.26
CA THR A 791 -12.73 -2.81 -33.33
C THR A 791 -14.09 -2.28 -32.88
N GLY A 792 -14.11 -1.29 -31.96
CA GLY A 792 -15.05 -0.20 -32.16
C GLY A 792 -14.56 0.54 -33.40
N ASN A 793 -15.33 0.50 -34.46
CA ASN A 793 -15.12 1.29 -35.65
C ASN A 793 -14.81 2.72 -35.24
N MET A 794 -13.56 3.16 -35.45
CA MET A 794 -13.25 4.57 -35.57
C MET A 794 -13.82 5.01 -36.93
N ASP A 795 -15.11 5.07 -37.03
CA ASP A 795 -15.77 5.73 -38.15
C ASP A 795 -16.22 7.12 -37.70
N SER A 796 -15.57 8.08 -38.28
CA SER A 796 -16.08 9.38 -38.71
C SER A 796 -16.05 10.59 -37.76
N ASP A 797 -15.88 10.51 -36.45
CA ASP A 797 -16.00 11.76 -35.65
C ASP A 797 -14.67 12.45 -35.31
N ASP A 798 -13.54 11.70 -35.22
CA ASP A 798 -12.23 12.33 -34.95
C ASP A 798 -11.61 13.05 -36.17
N LYS A 799 -12.12 12.83 -37.39
CA LYS A 799 -11.68 13.58 -38.57
C LYS A 799 -12.31 14.98 -38.68
N ALA A 800 -13.34 15.23 -37.92
CA ALA A 800 -14.02 16.56 -37.94
C ALA A 800 -13.33 17.56 -36.99
N GLU A 801 -12.70 17.10 -35.90
CA GLU A 801 -12.02 18.01 -34.97
C GLU A 801 -10.57 18.35 -35.40
N GLU A 802 -9.85 17.47 -36.09
CA GLU A 802 -8.54 17.82 -36.66
C GLU A 802 -8.65 18.76 -37.89
N GLY A 803 -9.77 18.71 -38.63
CA GLY A 803 -10.04 19.62 -39.76
C GLY A 803 -10.38 21.03 -39.31
N ALA A 804 -11.01 21.22 -38.15
CA ALA A 804 -11.38 22.52 -37.63
C ALA A 804 -10.23 23.27 -36.95
N ALA A 805 -9.25 22.56 -36.40
CA ALA A 805 -8.07 23.19 -35.79
C ALA A 805 -7.05 23.69 -36.83
N PHE A 806 -7.07 23.20 -38.06
CA PHE A 806 -6.13 23.60 -39.11
C PHE A 806 -6.64 24.81 -39.93
N GLN A 807 -7.93 25.19 -39.85
CA GLN A 807 -8.49 26.35 -40.53
C GLN A 807 -8.49 27.63 -39.69
N MET A 808 -8.08 27.62 -38.42
CA MET A 808 -7.92 28.80 -37.60
C MET A 808 -6.50 29.40 -37.55
N PHE A 809 -5.57 28.87 -38.35
CA PHE A 809 -4.21 29.43 -38.47
C PHE A 809 -3.76 29.58 -39.93
N GLN A 810 -4.65 30.08 -40.77
CA GLN A 810 -4.26 30.72 -42.04
C GLN A 810 -4.75 32.17 -42.06
#